data_a3f143cebe90d3ca5a809e188fc303c5
#
_entry.id   a3f143cebe90d3ca5a809e188fc303c5
#
_cell.length_a   1.000
_cell.length_b   1.000
_cell.length_c   1.000
_cell.angle_alpha   90.00
_cell.angle_beta   90.00
_cell.angle_gamma   90.00
#
_symmetry.space_group_name_H-M   'P 1'
#
loop_
_entity.id
_entity.type
_entity.pdbx_description
1 polymer ?
#
loop_
_entity_poly.entity_id
_entity_poly.type
_entity_poly.pdbx_seq_one_letter_code
_entity_poly.pdbx_strand_id
1 'polypeptide(L)'
;MKQNIAKVFTFSLLASSISFISCVDNEKNLFDADQLKQIYEETFPVKNIDPDGDWTMSRSVTAHVSVNGDQGVDYKIQIFDADPLSPGSTAKLLVEGTVNQSTTLNVVMDCATALDKVFVARIDEHKRYLVQPTAIENGTVTAHFGDKGTPTRSMSRAVATSIPVMEAPYTADFISAKKVTATVVQAGWDLGASSGWAGNYKEYPVFTESERWFKIPDGTFNGGFTTSGVSGGAQAVKVIVPQGSTWVIENSNQFSDITEIIVENGGKIEVAKNGSLVLTQASYITVMQGGSIVGDRGIQITNSSAGRTNYNAGTIDCDFLKIDGGGSGVDFVNYGTLKLNSYNASTNGTTLINHGTIEVENIDGNNNTNIKNGCYLKAGKLQFGTLVMGNTSEAICKELTGNGNDNNIVMEAQSILTCTGKANLFRTVTGPTQGTALLRIHTIDNTSGLAYSNSKVTNNIICEITDQTSNGKNQWEWSSFDWLTNKGLQQGATYCNPGKAEFILSADGDCIKEGYNSDEEPDDVEIRYAIYSYAFEDNYPKAGDYDFNDIVLNVTLPAAGNDVKELKYKIDLRAVGAVKQLGAGLRIRGIDKNNVEEVSFGAGAAQRTGSLNSGIFENASYETNGNELVIPLFGDAHYIWIYRNTTSHVEYREC
;
A
#
# COMPACT_ATOMS: atom_id res chain seq x y z
N MET A 1 45.70 -2.21 -28.46
CA MET A 1 45.89 -3.54 -27.82
C MET A 1 47.38 -3.92 -27.58
N LYS A 2 48.36 -3.33 -28.23
CA LYS A 2 49.80 -3.64 -28.00
C LYS A 2 50.49 -2.82 -26.88
N GLN A 3 49.89 -1.73 -26.41
CA GLN A 3 50.47 -0.92 -25.33
C GLN A 3 50.14 -1.39 -23.90
N ASN A 4 49.06 -2.18 -23.72
CA ASN A 4 48.69 -2.69 -22.39
C ASN A 4 49.41 -3.97 -21.97
N ILE A 5 49.95 -4.72 -22.93
CA ILE A 5 50.71 -5.96 -22.63
C ILE A 5 52.10 -5.63 -22.09
N ALA A 6 52.72 -4.52 -22.53
CA ALA A 6 54.03 -4.10 -22.03
C ALA A 6 53.99 -3.62 -20.57
N LYS A 7 52.88 -3.04 -20.12
CA LYS A 7 52.73 -2.58 -18.70
C LYS A 7 52.52 -3.74 -17.73
N VAL A 8 51.80 -4.80 -18.16
CA VAL A 8 51.59 -5.99 -17.33
C VAL A 8 52.88 -6.77 -17.15
N PHE A 9 53.73 -6.86 -18.20
CA PHE A 9 55.01 -7.55 -18.10
C PHE A 9 56.06 -6.81 -17.23
N THR A 10 56.02 -5.48 -17.19
CA THR A 10 56.89 -4.70 -16.34
C THR A 10 56.54 -4.83 -14.86
N PHE A 11 55.26 -5.00 -14.53
CA PHE A 11 54.78 -5.22 -13.17
C PHE A 11 55.13 -6.62 -12.64
N SER A 12 55.04 -7.68 -13.47
CA SER A 12 55.45 -9.02 -13.12
C SER A 12 56.93 -9.16 -12.88
N LEU A 13 57.77 -8.38 -13.57
CA LEU A 13 59.23 -8.41 -13.37
C LEU A 13 59.63 -7.65 -12.12
N LEU A 14 58.91 -6.62 -11.69
CA LEU A 14 59.21 -5.92 -10.43
C LEU A 14 58.79 -6.77 -9.22
N ALA A 15 57.69 -7.47 -9.29
CA ALA A 15 57.25 -8.38 -8.23
C ALA A 15 58.21 -9.58 -8.06
N SER A 16 58.77 -10.10 -9.16
CA SER A 16 59.74 -11.20 -9.10
C SER A 16 61.15 -10.75 -8.63
N SER A 17 61.50 -9.48 -8.79
CA SER A 17 62.78 -8.94 -8.30
C SER A 17 62.76 -8.61 -6.80
N ILE A 18 61.63 -8.40 -6.20
CA ILE A 18 61.47 -8.19 -4.75
C ILE A 18 61.56 -9.55 -4.00
N SER A 19 61.18 -10.66 -4.64
CA SER A 19 61.21 -11.98 -4.03
C SER A 19 62.65 -12.57 -3.87
N PHE A 20 63.69 -11.95 -4.41
CA PHE A 20 65.07 -12.44 -4.31
C PHE A 20 65.94 -11.70 -3.28
N ILE A 21 65.41 -10.74 -2.52
CA ILE A 21 66.17 -9.98 -1.51
C ILE A 21 65.94 -10.50 -0.09
N SER A 22 65.28 -11.63 0.10
CA SER A 22 64.86 -12.12 1.41
C SER A 22 65.86 -13.11 2.07
N CYS A 23 67.13 -13.09 1.70
CA CYS A 23 68.10 -13.96 2.36
C CYS A 23 69.45 -13.26 2.59
N VAL A 24 69.49 -12.17 3.35
CA VAL A 24 70.73 -11.80 4.08
C VAL A 24 70.43 -10.58 5.01
N ASP A 25 70.71 -10.76 6.26
CA ASP A 25 70.80 -9.83 7.38
C ASP A 25 69.62 -9.83 8.38
N ASN A 26 69.92 -10.52 9.48
CA ASN A 26 69.06 -10.57 10.68
C ASN A 26 69.03 -9.31 11.55
N GLU A 27 69.45 -8.16 11.05
CA GLU A 27 69.50 -6.92 11.87
C GLU A 27 68.88 -5.69 11.22
N LYS A 28 68.27 -5.78 10.06
CA LYS A 28 67.50 -4.65 9.53
C LYS A 28 66.02 -4.94 9.67
N ASN A 29 65.38 -4.04 10.38
CA ASN A 29 63.92 -3.93 10.41
C ASN A 29 63.39 -3.90 8.95
N LEU A 30 63.06 -5.04 8.39
CA LEU A 30 62.51 -5.20 7.02
C LEU A 30 61.14 -4.57 6.87
N PHE A 31 60.57 -4.17 7.97
CA PHE A 31 59.31 -3.43 8.03
C PHE A 31 59.59 -2.00 8.46
N ASP A 32 59.98 -1.16 7.53
CA ASP A 32 59.84 0.29 7.70
C ASP A 32 58.35 0.60 7.50
N ALA A 33 57.65 0.74 8.61
CA ALA A 33 56.21 1.00 8.62
C ALA A 33 55.85 2.29 7.86
N ASP A 34 56.76 3.26 7.86
CA ASP A 34 56.56 4.52 7.14
C ASP A 34 56.75 4.33 5.63
N GLN A 35 57.69 3.49 5.22
CA GLN A 35 57.93 3.19 3.82
C GLN A 35 56.80 2.30 3.23
N LEU A 36 56.31 1.35 3.98
CA LEU A 36 55.15 0.54 3.59
C LEU A 36 53.88 1.40 3.51
N LYS A 37 53.67 2.29 4.47
CA LYS A 37 52.58 3.24 4.45
C LYS A 37 52.64 4.14 3.21
N GLN A 38 53.83 4.64 2.85
CA GLN A 38 54.00 5.46 1.67
C GLN A 38 53.72 4.68 0.37
N ILE A 39 54.21 3.45 0.25
CA ILE A 39 53.94 2.56 -0.91
C ILE A 39 52.46 2.26 -1.00
N TYR A 40 51.80 2.01 0.13
CA TYR A 40 50.39 1.74 0.18
C TYR A 40 49.54 2.97 -0.20
N GLU A 41 49.89 4.14 0.35
CA GLU A 41 49.23 5.41 -0.03
C GLU A 41 49.39 5.76 -1.51
N GLU A 42 50.53 5.37 -2.13
CA GLU A 42 50.79 5.59 -3.56
C GLU A 42 50.02 4.58 -4.46
N THR A 43 49.87 3.34 -4.02
CA THR A 43 49.30 2.23 -4.83
C THR A 43 47.84 1.95 -4.58
N PHE A 44 47.33 2.31 -3.41
CA PHE A 44 45.95 2.05 -3.06
C PHE A 44 44.98 3.05 -3.72
N PRO A 45 43.86 2.58 -4.29
CA PRO A 45 42.93 3.45 -5.02
C PRO A 45 42.23 4.48 -4.13
N VAL A 46 42.12 4.22 -2.84
CA VAL A 46 41.49 5.12 -1.86
C VAL A 46 42.55 5.90 -1.14
N LYS A 47 42.59 7.21 -1.34
CA LYS A 47 43.52 8.12 -0.66
C LYS A 47 42.82 8.72 0.57
N ASN A 48 43.61 9.06 1.59
CA ASN A 48 43.14 9.58 2.88
C ASN A 48 42.33 8.59 3.70
N ILE A 49 42.87 7.38 3.85
CA ILE A 49 42.34 6.43 4.83
C ILE A 49 42.58 7.04 6.22
N ASP A 50 41.49 7.28 6.95
CA ASP A 50 41.56 7.71 8.33
C ASP A 50 42.07 6.54 9.19
N PRO A 51 43.26 6.59 9.76
CA PRO A 51 43.80 5.51 10.58
C PRO A 51 43.02 5.31 11.89
N ASP A 52 42.29 6.35 12.30
CA ASP A 52 41.39 6.27 13.46
C ASP A 52 39.95 5.93 13.04
N GLY A 53 39.75 5.67 11.75
CA GLY A 53 38.45 5.32 11.19
C GLY A 53 37.89 4.02 11.79
N ASP A 54 36.65 4.08 12.22
CA ASP A 54 35.89 2.88 12.64
C ASP A 54 35.47 2.06 11.41
N TRP A 55 36.18 0.98 11.14
CA TRP A 55 35.90 0.05 10.05
C TRP A 55 34.66 -0.82 10.30
N THR A 56 33.86 -0.48 11.30
CA THR A 56 32.66 -1.22 11.65
C THR A 56 31.61 -1.11 10.54
N MET A 57 31.35 -2.20 9.87
CA MET A 57 30.35 -2.30 8.79
C MET A 57 28.96 -2.67 9.29
N SER A 58 28.80 -2.93 10.58
CA SER A 58 27.53 -3.22 11.24
C SER A 58 27.28 -2.31 12.43
N ARG A 59 26.04 -2.14 12.77
CA ARG A 59 25.59 -1.37 13.94
C ARG A 59 24.47 -2.09 14.66
N SER A 60 24.40 -1.90 15.97
CA SER A 60 23.26 -2.40 16.77
C SER A 60 22.05 -1.49 16.57
N VAL A 61 20.90 -2.11 16.30
CA VAL A 61 19.61 -1.46 16.11
C VAL A 61 18.61 -2.08 17.04
N THR A 62 17.83 -1.25 17.75
CA THR A 62 16.75 -1.73 18.62
C THR A 62 15.44 -1.79 17.85
N ALA A 63 14.77 -2.93 17.88
CA ALA A 63 13.45 -3.09 17.27
C ALA A 63 12.35 -3.12 18.33
N HIS A 64 11.30 -2.33 18.11
CA HIS A 64 10.06 -2.30 18.88
C HIS A 64 8.91 -2.67 17.96
N VAL A 65 8.31 -3.85 18.14
CA VAL A 65 7.18 -4.29 17.31
C VAL A 65 5.99 -4.60 18.20
N SER A 66 4.84 -4.04 17.85
CA SER A 66 3.57 -4.24 18.53
C SER A 66 2.48 -4.65 17.55
N VAL A 67 1.49 -5.37 18.06
CA VAL A 67 0.33 -5.84 17.31
C VAL A 67 -0.94 -5.52 18.09
N ASN A 68 -1.90 -4.91 17.42
CA ASN A 68 -3.26 -4.78 17.94
C ASN A 68 -4.12 -5.87 17.25
N GLY A 69 -3.99 -7.08 17.72
CA GLY A 69 -4.66 -8.25 17.15
C GLY A 69 -5.73 -8.83 18.08
N ASP A 70 -6.24 -9.99 17.75
CA ASP A 70 -7.25 -10.69 18.56
C ASP A 70 -6.71 -11.07 19.93
N GLN A 71 -7.56 -10.99 20.94
CA GLN A 71 -7.17 -11.33 22.31
C GLN A 71 -6.79 -12.81 22.41
N GLY A 72 -5.58 -13.07 22.91
CA GLY A 72 -5.09 -14.44 23.12
C GLY A 72 -4.48 -15.09 21.88
N VAL A 73 -4.32 -14.35 20.78
CA VAL A 73 -3.62 -14.84 19.59
C VAL A 73 -2.16 -14.36 19.61
N ASP A 74 -1.24 -15.32 19.47
CA ASP A 74 0.19 -15.05 19.32
C ASP A 74 0.55 -14.95 17.84
N TYR A 75 1.24 -13.86 17.46
CA TYR A 75 1.74 -13.63 16.13
C TYR A 75 3.25 -13.79 16.07
N LYS A 76 3.73 -14.51 15.08
CA LYS A 76 5.15 -14.57 14.80
C LYS A 76 5.59 -13.32 14.07
N ILE A 77 6.68 -12.71 14.54
CA ILE A 77 7.34 -11.57 13.89
C ILE A 77 8.69 -12.02 13.37
N GLN A 78 9.01 -11.60 12.15
CA GLN A 78 10.34 -11.75 11.55
C GLN A 78 10.77 -10.40 10.96
N ILE A 79 12.04 -10.04 11.15
CA ILE A 79 12.62 -8.80 10.60
C ILE A 79 13.73 -9.18 9.64
N PHE A 80 13.66 -8.66 8.43
CA PHE A 80 14.59 -8.96 7.34
C PHE A 80 15.37 -7.72 6.88
N ASP A 81 16.57 -7.93 6.36
CA ASP A 81 17.42 -6.89 5.77
C ASP A 81 16.95 -6.43 4.38
N ALA A 82 16.15 -7.23 3.72
CA ALA A 82 15.55 -6.95 2.42
C ALA A 82 14.12 -7.48 2.36
N ASP A 83 13.40 -7.20 1.28
CA ASP A 83 12.02 -7.65 1.09
C ASP A 83 11.93 -9.19 0.95
N PRO A 84 11.29 -9.89 1.90
CA PRO A 84 11.16 -11.34 1.85
C PRO A 84 10.19 -11.83 0.76
N LEU A 85 9.25 -10.99 0.31
CA LEU A 85 8.24 -11.35 -0.69
C LEU A 85 8.65 -10.99 -2.12
N SER A 86 9.78 -10.31 -2.32
CA SER A 86 10.28 -9.99 -3.66
C SER A 86 10.63 -11.25 -4.42
N PRO A 87 10.24 -11.38 -5.70
CA PRO A 87 10.61 -12.53 -6.53
C PRO A 87 12.13 -12.76 -6.55
N GLY A 88 12.57 -13.98 -6.19
CA GLY A 88 13.98 -14.31 -6.08
C GLY A 88 14.69 -13.62 -4.92
N SER A 89 13.98 -13.25 -3.88
CA SER A 89 14.50 -12.58 -2.70
C SER A 89 15.74 -13.28 -2.12
N THR A 90 16.73 -12.47 -1.75
CA THR A 90 17.91 -12.88 -0.98
C THR A 90 17.87 -12.35 0.44
N ALA A 91 16.69 -11.95 0.91
CA ALA A 91 16.46 -11.41 2.24
C ALA A 91 16.99 -12.32 3.33
N LYS A 92 17.65 -11.73 4.31
CA LYS A 92 18.21 -12.44 5.45
C LYS A 92 17.44 -12.09 6.70
N LEU A 93 17.09 -13.11 7.46
CA LEU A 93 16.43 -12.95 8.74
C LEU A 93 17.41 -12.40 9.77
N LEU A 94 17.07 -11.26 10.37
CA LEU A 94 17.85 -10.60 11.41
C LEU A 94 17.32 -10.94 12.81
N VAL A 95 15.99 -10.91 12.96
CA VAL A 95 15.29 -11.10 14.23
C VAL A 95 14.03 -11.91 14.03
N GLU A 96 13.73 -12.76 15.00
CA GLU A 96 12.49 -13.52 15.06
C GLU A 96 11.94 -13.46 16.50
N GLY A 97 10.63 -13.38 16.66
CA GLY A 97 10.01 -13.40 17.99
C GLY A 97 8.50 -13.52 17.91
N THR A 98 7.86 -13.54 19.08
CA THR A 98 6.41 -13.67 19.22
C THR A 98 5.85 -12.45 19.92
N VAL A 99 4.74 -11.95 19.43
CA VAL A 99 3.98 -10.82 20.00
C VAL A 99 2.50 -11.16 20.07
N ASN A 100 1.81 -10.52 21.00
CA ASN A 100 0.35 -10.53 21.07
C ASN A 100 -0.15 -9.15 21.51
N GLN A 101 -1.45 -9.01 21.69
CA GLN A 101 -2.06 -7.74 22.12
C GLN A 101 -1.45 -7.16 23.43
N SER A 102 -0.91 -8.01 24.30
CA SER A 102 -0.35 -7.61 25.61
C SER A 102 1.17 -7.54 25.63
N THR A 103 1.85 -8.16 24.68
CA THR A 103 3.30 -8.28 24.62
C THR A 103 3.86 -7.68 23.36
N THR A 104 4.95 -6.95 23.50
CA THR A 104 5.70 -6.35 22.38
C THR A 104 7.04 -7.06 22.21
N LEU A 105 7.52 -7.14 20.97
CA LEU A 105 8.89 -7.55 20.72
C LEU A 105 9.81 -6.34 20.92
N ASN A 106 10.70 -6.45 21.92
CA ASN A 106 11.75 -5.48 22.17
C ASN A 106 13.08 -6.22 22.12
N VAL A 107 13.85 -6.00 21.07
CA VAL A 107 15.07 -6.76 20.82
C VAL A 107 16.13 -5.91 20.13
N VAL A 108 17.38 -6.19 20.41
CA VAL A 108 18.52 -5.60 19.71
C VAL A 108 18.99 -6.56 18.62
N MET A 109 19.22 -6.05 17.43
CA MET A 109 19.74 -6.78 16.28
C MET A 109 20.91 -6.05 15.67
N ASP A 110 21.82 -6.80 15.05
CA ASP A 110 22.90 -6.23 14.26
C ASP A 110 22.44 -6.04 12.82
N CYS A 111 22.68 -4.85 12.31
CA CYS A 111 22.36 -4.46 10.94
C CYS A 111 23.58 -3.92 10.23
N ALA A 112 23.70 -4.14 8.93
CA ALA A 112 24.71 -3.45 8.14
C ALA A 112 24.52 -1.92 8.27
N THR A 113 25.62 -1.16 8.41
CA THR A 113 25.57 0.31 8.56
C THR A 113 24.91 1.00 7.37
N ALA A 114 24.97 0.38 6.18
CA ALA A 114 24.37 0.89 4.94
C ALA A 114 22.83 0.71 4.88
N LEU A 115 22.23 -0.07 5.79
CA LEU A 115 20.77 -0.24 5.80
C LEU A 115 20.10 1.00 6.41
N ASP A 116 19.19 1.60 5.67
CA ASP A 116 18.35 2.71 6.13
C ASP A 116 16.94 2.25 6.56
N LYS A 117 16.54 1.03 6.17
CA LYS A 117 15.28 0.39 6.51
C LYS A 117 15.41 -1.12 6.64
N VAL A 118 14.42 -1.73 7.27
CA VAL A 118 14.23 -3.17 7.36
C VAL A 118 12.78 -3.53 6.98
N PHE A 119 12.54 -4.80 6.75
CA PHE A 119 11.21 -5.33 6.44
C PHE A 119 10.70 -6.14 7.63
N VAL A 120 9.73 -5.58 8.32
CA VAL A 120 9.09 -6.25 9.46
C VAL A 120 7.90 -7.03 8.95
N ALA A 121 7.91 -8.33 9.18
CA ALA A 121 6.86 -9.24 8.76
C ALA A 121 6.10 -9.77 9.98
N ARG A 122 4.77 -9.70 9.93
CA ARG A 122 3.88 -10.47 10.79
C ARG A 122 3.40 -11.71 10.03
N ILE A 123 3.53 -12.86 10.64
CA ILE A 123 3.17 -14.14 10.04
C ILE A 123 1.97 -14.70 10.80
N ASP A 124 0.95 -15.14 10.08
CA ASP A 124 -0.24 -15.76 10.64
C ASP A 124 -0.10 -17.29 10.82
N GLU A 125 -1.17 -17.92 11.28
CA GLU A 125 -1.23 -19.38 11.52
C GLU A 125 -1.07 -20.22 10.23
N HIS A 126 -1.44 -19.64 9.06
CA HIS A 126 -1.28 -20.27 7.75
C HIS A 126 0.09 -19.97 7.11
N LYS A 127 1.00 -19.29 7.84
CA LYS A 127 2.34 -18.86 7.35
C LYS A 127 2.27 -17.84 6.21
N ARG A 128 1.24 -17.03 6.15
CA ARG A 128 1.13 -15.90 5.23
C ARG A 128 1.80 -14.68 5.83
N TYR A 129 2.47 -13.92 5.00
CA TYR A 129 3.28 -12.78 5.41
C TYR A 129 2.54 -11.46 5.18
N LEU A 130 2.45 -10.66 6.22
CA LEU A 130 2.03 -9.27 6.12
C LEU A 130 3.24 -8.40 6.47
N VAL A 131 3.74 -7.64 5.49
CA VAL A 131 5.05 -6.98 5.59
C VAL A 131 4.89 -5.47 5.65
N GLN A 132 5.68 -4.86 6.54
CA GLN A 132 5.80 -3.42 6.69
C GLN A 132 7.26 -3.00 6.50
N PRO A 133 7.59 -2.28 5.40
CA PRO A 133 8.89 -1.63 5.28
C PRO A 133 9.02 -0.53 6.34
N THR A 134 10.06 -0.58 7.17
CA THR A 134 10.21 0.31 8.32
C THR A 134 11.59 0.94 8.32
N ALA A 135 11.65 2.27 8.37
CA ALA A 135 12.91 3.01 8.44
C ALA A 135 13.66 2.75 9.77
N ILE A 136 14.98 2.80 9.71
CA ILE A 136 15.84 2.80 10.89
C ILE A 136 16.09 4.26 11.27
N GLU A 137 15.40 4.74 12.29
CA GLU A 137 15.50 6.12 12.77
C GLU A 137 16.29 6.17 14.08
N ASN A 138 17.42 6.87 14.10
CA ASN A 138 18.27 7.00 15.30
C ASN A 138 18.64 5.66 15.96
N GLY A 139 18.91 4.62 15.14
CA GLY A 139 19.23 3.28 15.65
C GLY A 139 18.02 2.50 16.17
N THR A 140 16.81 2.91 15.83
CA THR A 140 15.58 2.27 16.29
C THR A 140 14.66 1.96 15.09
N VAL A 141 14.01 0.81 15.15
CA VAL A 141 12.93 0.38 14.26
C VAL A 141 11.65 0.29 15.08
N THR A 142 10.61 1.01 14.67
CA THR A 142 9.30 0.92 15.32
C THR A 142 8.26 0.51 14.30
N ALA A 143 7.63 -0.64 14.51
CA ALA A 143 6.57 -1.17 13.66
C ALA A 143 5.32 -1.47 14.49
N HIS A 144 4.17 -1.20 13.90
CA HIS A 144 2.88 -1.51 14.50
C HIS A 144 1.97 -2.13 13.46
N PHE A 145 1.42 -3.30 13.77
CA PHE A 145 0.39 -3.93 12.96
C PHE A 145 -0.97 -3.66 13.60
N GLY A 146 -1.87 -3.05 12.82
CA GLY A 146 -3.24 -2.74 13.27
C GLY A 146 -4.12 -3.98 13.42
N ASP A 147 -5.35 -3.73 13.84
CA ASP A 147 -6.36 -4.76 14.05
C ASP A 147 -6.58 -5.59 12.79
N LYS A 148 -6.63 -6.91 12.96
CA LYS A 148 -7.46 -7.73 12.09
C LYS A 148 -8.87 -7.19 12.23
N GLY A 149 -9.47 -6.72 11.15
CA GLY A 149 -10.90 -6.53 11.17
C GLY A 149 -11.52 -7.90 11.42
N THR A 150 -11.82 -8.23 12.65
CA THR A 150 -12.56 -9.46 12.96
C THR A 150 -13.85 -9.38 12.19
N PRO A 151 -14.20 -10.34 11.32
CA PRO A 151 -15.53 -10.44 10.79
C PRO A 151 -16.43 -10.82 11.96
N THR A 152 -16.80 -9.86 12.77
CA THR A 152 -17.89 -10.07 13.72
C THR A 152 -19.12 -10.33 12.88
N ARG A 153 -19.54 -11.55 12.90
CA ARG A 153 -20.76 -12.11 12.29
C ARG A 153 -22.05 -11.43 12.76
N SER A 154 -21.99 -10.24 13.24
CA SER A 154 -23.08 -9.31 13.51
C SER A 154 -22.49 -7.96 13.83
N MET A 155 -21.89 -7.27 12.87
CA MET A 155 -21.91 -5.84 12.99
C MET A 155 -23.34 -5.38 12.71
N SER A 156 -24.11 -5.28 13.77
CA SER A 156 -25.18 -4.30 13.78
C SER A 156 -24.59 -3.02 13.20
N ARG A 157 -25.20 -2.49 12.19
CA ARG A 157 -25.00 -1.29 11.39
C ARG A 157 -24.67 -0.01 12.19
N ALA A 158 -23.65 -0.02 13.04
CA ALA A 158 -23.41 1.03 14.03
C ALA A 158 -21.97 1.54 14.10
N VAL A 159 -21.17 1.42 13.03
CA VAL A 159 -20.04 2.32 12.84
C VAL A 159 -20.57 3.45 11.97
N ALA A 160 -20.56 4.69 12.49
CA ALA A 160 -20.98 5.86 11.74
C ALA A 160 -20.10 5.96 10.49
N THR A 161 -20.66 5.64 9.32
CA THR A 161 -19.96 5.84 8.05
C THR A 161 -19.81 7.34 7.83
N SER A 162 -18.68 7.77 7.27
CA SER A 162 -18.47 9.16 6.83
C SER A 162 -19.40 9.54 5.67
N ILE A 163 -20.16 8.56 5.14
CA ILE A 163 -21.06 8.72 4.01
C ILE A 163 -22.44 9.12 4.51
N PRO A 164 -22.92 10.33 4.17
CA PRO A 164 -24.20 10.83 4.63
C PRO A 164 -25.35 9.92 4.21
N VAL A 165 -26.22 9.57 5.13
CA VAL A 165 -27.49 8.91 4.85
C VAL A 165 -28.57 9.98 4.66
N MET A 166 -29.36 9.85 3.60
CA MET A 166 -30.50 10.72 3.29
C MET A 166 -31.79 9.94 3.39
N GLU A 167 -32.79 10.53 4.02
CA GLU A 167 -34.14 10.00 3.99
C GLU A 167 -34.76 10.15 2.60
N ALA A 168 -35.66 9.25 2.23
CA ALA A 168 -36.41 9.36 0.98
C ALA A 168 -37.20 10.69 0.97
N PRO A 169 -37.12 11.49 -0.11
CA PRO A 169 -37.81 12.77 -0.18
C PRO A 169 -39.33 12.67 0.00
N TYR A 170 -39.90 11.55 -0.38
CA TYR A 170 -41.33 11.28 -0.32
C TYR A 170 -41.65 9.85 0.12
N THR A 171 -42.76 9.72 0.84
CA THR A 171 -43.39 8.41 1.07
C THR A 171 -44.38 8.10 -0.07
N ALA A 172 -44.68 6.82 -0.29
CA ALA A 172 -45.64 6.38 -1.29
C ALA A 172 -47.03 6.96 -1.02
N ASP A 173 -47.48 7.01 0.24
CA ASP A 173 -48.77 7.56 0.64
C ASP A 173 -48.87 9.09 0.31
N PHE A 174 -47.81 9.84 0.55
CA PHE A 174 -47.75 11.25 0.22
C PHE A 174 -47.95 11.48 -1.28
N ILE A 175 -47.22 10.75 -2.12
CA ILE A 175 -47.32 10.85 -3.58
C ILE A 175 -48.71 10.38 -4.07
N SER A 176 -49.25 9.30 -3.50
CA SER A 176 -50.60 8.86 -3.83
C SER A 176 -51.65 9.91 -3.55
N ALA A 177 -51.57 10.62 -2.43
CA ALA A 177 -52.48 11.72 -2.11
C ALA A 177 -52.31 12.89 -3.09
N LYS A 178 -51.09 13.29 -3.44
CA LYS A 178 -50.84 14.39 -4.41
C LYS A 178 -51.32 14.01 -5.82
N LYS A 179 -51.16 12.76 -6.23
CA LYS A 179 -51.61 12.26 -7.54
C LYS A 179 -53.13 12.41 -7.78
N VAL A 180 -53.93 12.34 -6.74
CA VAL A 180 -55.40 12.49 -6.85
C VAL A 180 -55.75 13.90 -7.34
N THR A 181 -55.09 14.91 -6.87
CA THR A 181 -55.35 16.33 -7.21
C THR A 181 -54.47 16.88 -8.33
N ALA A 182 -53.43 16.11 -8.74
CA ALA A 182 -52.49 16.55 -9.78
C ALA A 182 -53.19 16.71 -11.15
N THR A 183 -52.86 17.80 -11.83
CA THR A 183 -53.35 18.05 -13.20
C THR A 183 -52.64 17.15 -14.21
N VAL A 184 -53.39 16.55 -15.11
CA VAL A 184 -52.84 15.67 -16.16
C VAL A 184 -52.16 16.53 -17.23
N VAL A 185 -50.91 16.26 -17.51
CA VAL A 185 -50.10 16.97 -18.52
C VAL A 185 -50.59 16.67 -19.93
N GLN A 186 -50.57 17.70 -20.80
CA GLN A 186 -50.79 17.55 -22.23
C GLN A 186 -49.53 17.90 -23.02
N ALA A 187 -49.34 17.27 -24.16
CA ALA A 187 -48.21 17.54 -25.04
C ALA A 187 -48.19 19.00 -25.49
N GLY A 188 -47.03 19.62 -25.49
CA GLY A 188 -46.79 21.00 -25.88
C GLY A 188 -47.15 22.03 -24.82
N TRP A 189 -47.45 21.61 -23.59
CA TRP A 189 -47.70 22.56 -22.49
C TRP A 189 -46.42 23.18 -21.95
N ASP A 190 -46.53 24.43 -21.46
CA ASP A 190 -45.58 25.08 -20.59
C ASP A 190 -46.15 25.15 -19.16
N LEU A 191 -45.66 24.33 -18.28
CA LEU A 191 -46.16 24.18 -16.91
C LEU A 191 -45.72 25.33 -15.99
N GLY A 192 -44.77 26.15 -16.44
CA GLY A 192 -44.28 27.32 -15.70
C GLY A 192 -45.00 28.63 -16.00
N ALA A 193 -45.74 28.73 -17.10
CA ALA A 193 -46.38 29.94 -17.52
C ALA A 193 -47.44 30.45 -16.53
N SER A 194 -47.34 31.68 -16.10
CA SER A 194 -48.44 32.38 -15.39
C SER A 194 -49.46 32.89 -16.39
N SER A 195 -50.70 33.02 -15.99
CA SER A 195 -51.88 33.36 -16.78
C SER A 195 -51.83 34.63 -17.67
N GLY A 196 -50.69 35.26 -17.85
CA GLY A 196 -50.47 36.44 -18.67
C GLY A 196 -49.54 36.27 -19.87
N TRP A 197 -48.94 35.08 -20.07
CA TRP A 197 -47.95 34.84 -21.15
C TRP A 197 -48.37 33.69 -22.07
N ALA A 198 -49.50 33.82 -22.66
CA ALA A 198 -50.04 32.80 -23.53
C ALA A 198 -49.75 33.06 -25.00
N GLY A 199 -48.53 32.88 -25.41
CA GLY A 199 -48.25 32.64 -26.85
C GLY A 199 -48.53 31.19 -27.19
N ASN A 200 -49.72 30.84 -27.65
CA ASN A 200 -50.19 29.53 -28.14
C ASN A 200 -50.76 28.52 -27.16
N TYR A 201 -50.92 28.80 -25.88
CA TYR A 201 -51.46 27.86 -24.91
C TYR A 201 -52.88 28.22 -24.51
N LYS A 202 -53.78 27.29 -24.61
CA LYS A 202 -55.18 27.44 -24.21
C LYS A 202 -55.34 26.99 -22.77
N GLU A 203 -55.86 27.89 -21.92
CA GLU A 203 -56.40 27.65 -20.57
C GLU A 203 -55.46 26.95 -19.57
N TYR A 204 -54.98 27.71 -18.58
CA TYR A 204 -54.30 27.19 -17.41
C TYR A 204 -55.22 27.23 -16.19
N PRO A 205 -55.29 26.18 -15.38
CA PRO A 205 -55.93 26.24 -14.09
C PRO A 205 -55.20 27.27 -13.22
N VAL A 206 -55.92 28.12 -12.52
CA VAL A 206 -55.39 29.03 -11.51
C VAL A 206 -54.95 28.22 -10.30
N PHE A 207 -53.65 28.12 -10.06
CA PHE A 207 -53.14 27.45 -8.88
C PHE A 207 -53.14 28.41 -7.69
N THR A 208 -53.72 28.00 -6.60
CA THR A 208 -53.75 28.76 -5.32
C THR A 208 -52.72 28.22 -4.30
N GLU A 209 -52.07 27.08 -4.61
CA GLU A 209 -51.09 26.43 -3.73
C GLU A 209 -49.67 26.88 -4.03
N SER A 210 -48.82 26.77 -3.02
CA SER A 210 -47.40 27.11 -3.11
C SER A 210 -46.58 26.13 -3.99
N GLU A 211 -47.14 25.00 -4.39
CA GLU A 211 -46.53 24.00 -5.27
C GLU A 211 -47.53 23.58 -6.35
N ARG A 212 -47.05 23.45 -7.59
CA ARG A 212 -47.84 23.00 -8.74
C ARG A 212 -47.62 21.54 -9.01
N TRP A 213 -48.64 20.71 -8.79
CA TRP A 213 -48.58 19.29 -9.01
C TRP A 213 -49.22 18.86 -10.32
N PHE A 214 -48.43 18.16 -11.14
CA PHE A 214 -48.85 17.60 -12.41
C PHE A 214 -48.57 16.09 -12.40
N LYS A 215 -49.22 15.37 -13.29
CA LYS A 215 -48.93 13.95 -13.56
C LYS A 215 -48.97 13.65 -15.05
N ILE A 216 -48.15 12.72 -15.47
CA ILE A 216 -48.20 12.16 -16.81
C ILE A 216 -49.51 11.38 -16.97
N PRO A 217 -50.19 11.36 -18.16
CA PRO A 217 -51.36 10.55 -18.42
C PRO A 217 -51.12 9.06 -18.15
N ASP A 218 -52.19 8.36 -17.82
CA ASP A 218 -52.09 6.89 -17.68
C ASP A 218 -51.75 6.24 -19.05
N GLY A 219 -50.94 5.18 -19.01
CA GLY A 219 -50.45 4.49 -20.19
C GLY A 219 -49.22 5.15 -20.79
N THR A 220 -49.08 5.15 -22.12
CA THR A 220 -47.89 5.70 -22.80
C THR A 220 -48.12 7.14 -23.25
N PHE A 221 -47.27 8.04 -22.80
CA PHE A 221 -47.28 9.45 -23.17
C PHE A 221 -46.05 9.78 -24.01
N ASN A 222 -46.27 10.00 -25.33
CA ASN A 222 -45.22 10.36 -26.30
C ASN A 222 -45.19 11.87 -26.52
N GLY A 223 -45.17 12.65 -25.48
CA GLY A 223 -45.27 14.12 -25.56
C GLY A 223 -44.19 14.80 -24.76
N GLY A 224 -43.75 15.97 -25.25
CA GLY A 224 -42.93 16.91 -24.52
C GLY A 224 -43.76 18.01 -23.86
N PHE A 225 -43.27 18.54 -22.79
CA PHE A 225 -43.75 19.75 -22.12
C PHE A 225 -42.54 20.52 -21.58
N THR A 226 -42.73 21.79 -21.30
CA THR A 226 -41.67 22.65 -20.77
C THR A 226 -42.08 23.32 -19.47
N THR A 227 -41.14 23.93 -18.79
CA THR A 227 -41.38 24.82 -17.67
C THR A 227 -40.55 26.07 -17.91
N SER A 228 -41.21 27.20 -18.20
CA SER A 228 -40.53 28.47 -18.36
C SER A 228 -41.24 29.59 -17.57
N GLY A 229 -40.48 30.55 -17.10
CA GLY A 229 -41.04 31.76 -16.46
C GLY A 229 -41.45 31.64 -14.99
N VAL A 230 -41.02 30.58 -14.28
CA VAL A 230 -41.17 30.50 -12.81
C VAL A 230 -40.07 31.32 -12.16
N SER A 231 -40.24 32.64 -12.14
CA SER A 231 -39.25 33.56 -11.58
C SER A 231 -39.34 33.71 -10.06
N GLY A 232 -38.16 33.65 -9.41
CA GLY A 232 -37.87 34.27 -8.12
C GLY A 232 -38.76 33.93 -6.94
N GLY A 233 -38.48 32.91 -6.21
CA GLY A 233 -39.11 32.58 -4.92
C GLY A 233 -40.47 31.92 -5.00
N ALA A 234 -40.95 31.59 -6.19
CA ALA A 234 -42.22 30.90 -6.41
C ALA A 234 -41.98 29.40 -6.67
N GLN A 235 -42.78 28.67 -6.30
CA GLN A 235 -43.46 27.39 -6.51
C GLN A 235 -42.75 26.46 -7.50
N ALA A 236 -42.05 25.46 -6.97
CA ALA A 236 -41.53 24.35 -7.76
C ALA A 236 -42.67 23.62 -8.53
N VAL A 237 -42.49 23.43 -9.82
CA VAL A 237 -43.32 22.51 -10.62
C VAL A 237 -42.92 21.09 -10.32
N LYS A 238 -43.88 20.27 -9.91
CA LYS A 238 -43.68 18.86 -9.61
C LYS A 238 -44.46 17.98 -10.58
N VAL A 239 -43.77 17.08 -11.26
CA VAL A 239 -44.39 16.23 -12.26
C VAL A 239 -44.22 14.77 -11.85
N ILE A 240 -45.29 14.09 -11.58
CA ILE A 240 -45.34 12.69 -11.22
C ILE A 240 -45.47 11.83 -12.50
N VAL A 241 -44.60 10.83 -12.63
CA VAL A 241 -44.75 9.70 -13.55
C VAL A 241 -45.39 8.57 -12.77
N PRO A 242 -46.74 8.33 -12.91
CA PRO A 242 -47.46 7.44 -12.04
C PRO A 242 -47.16 5.95 -12.31
N GLN A 243 -47.54 5.10 -11.38
CA GLN A 243 -47.58 3.65 -11.58
C GLN A 243 -48.36 3.28 -12.83
N GLY A 244 -47.80 2.41 -13.68
CA GLY A 244 -48.40 1.98 -14.94
C GLY A 244 -48.33 2.96 -16.08
N SER A 245 -47.70 4.14 -15.87
CA SER A 245 -47.46 5.13 -16.91
C SER A 245 -46.03 5.08 -17.43
N THR A 246 -45.91 5.27 -18.75
CA THR A 246 -44.59 5.43 -19.41
C THR A 246 -44.52 6.78 -20.13
N TRP A 247 -43.59 7.61 -19.75
CA TRP A 247 -43.30 8.83 -20.47
C TRP A 247 -42.12 8.60 -21.42
N VAL A 248 -42.39 8.66 -22.74
CA VAL A 248 -41.39 8.50 -23.79
C VAL A 248 -40.89 9.87 -24.21
N ILE A 249 -39.61 10.11 -24.07
CA ILE A 249 -38.92 11.33 -24.47
C ILE A 249 -38.25 11.09 -25.80
N GLU A 250 -38.95 11.40 -26.92
CA GLU A 250 -38.45 11.19 -28.28
C GLU A 250 -37.48 12.30 -28.74
N ASN A 251 -37.61 13.49 -28.18
CA ASN A 251 -36.79 14.68 -28.48
C ASN A 251 -36.23 15.23 -27.18
N SER A 252 -35.23 16.12 -27.28
CA SER A 252 -34.72 16.81 -26.10
C SER A 252 -35.83 17.57 -25.38
N ASN A 253 -36.08 17.21 -24.14
CA ASN A 253 -37.06 17.84 -23.28
C ASN A 253 -36.37 18.62 -22.18
N GLN A 254 -36.44 19.96 -22.28
CA GLN A 254 -35.70 20.88 -21.41
C GLN A 254 -36.63 21.58 -20.43
N PHE A 255 -36.25 21.56 -19.15
CA PHE A 255 -36.92 22.30 -18.09
C PHE A 255 -36.04 23.48 -17.68
N SER A 256 -36.52 24.69 -17.87
CA SER A 256 -35.74 25.92 -17.63
C SER A 256 -36.01 26.57 -16.27
N ASP A 257 -36.90 26.01 -15.47
CA ASP A 257 -37.24 26.52 -14.14
C ASP A 257 -37.28 25.41 -13.10
N ILE A 258 -37.48 25.78 -11.82
CA ILE A 258 -37.47 24.84 -10.70
C ILE A 258 -38.50 23.72 -10.91
N THR A 259 -38.04 22.61 -11.43
CA THR A 259 -38.87 21.46 -11.75
C THR A 259 -38.34 20.21 -11.03
N GLU A 260 -39.23 19.51 -10.38
CA GLU A 260 -38.94 18.19 -9.88
C GLU A 260 -39.68 17.12 -10.67
N ILE A 261 -38.97 16.16 -11.23
CA ILE A 261 -39.55 14.97 -11.86
C ILE A 261 -39.55 13.86 -10.83
N ILE A 262 -40.72 13.29 -10.54
CA ILE A 262 -40.89 12.23 -9.56
C ILE A 262 -41.39 10.98 -10.28
N VAL A 263 -40.56 9.93 -10.29
CA VAL A 263 -40.94 8.64 -10.88
C VAL A 263 -41.40 7.69 -9.77
N GLU A 264 -42.70 7.43 -9.75
CA GLU A 264 -43.35 6.59 -8.75
C GLU A 264 -43.00 5.10 -8.96
N ASN A 265 -43.25 4.27 -7.95
CA ASN A 265 -43.14 2.82 -8.08
C ASN A 265 -44.00 2.32 -9.26
N GLY A 266 -43.36 1.62 -10.21
CA GLY A 266 -43.99 1.18 -11.45
C GLY A 266 -44.23 2.25 -12.51
N GLY A 267 -43.80 3.50 -12.27
CA GLY A 267 -43.68 4.56 -13.26
C GLY A 267 -42.39 4.43 -14.07
N LYS A 268 -42.44 4.78 -15.35
CA LYS A 268 -41.30 4.66 -16.26
C LYS A 268 -41.09 5.93 -17.08
N ILE A 269 -39.81 6.37 -17.17
CA ILE A 269 -39.38 7.29 -18.22
C ILE A 269 -38.52 6.50 -19.20
N GLU A 270 -38.82 6.66 -20.51
CA GLU A 270 -38.06 6.07 -21.58
C GLU A 270 -37.42 7.19 -22.42
N VAL A 271 -36.08 7.25 -22.42
CA VAL A 271 -35.34 8.26 -23.17
C VAL A 271 -34.91 7.63 -24.50
N ALA A 272 -35.62 7.96 -25.57
CA ALA A 272 -35.37 7.42 -26.89
C ALA A 272 -34.06 7.95 -27.48
N LYS A 273 -33.57 7.31 -28.55
CA LYS A 273 -32.27 7.60 -29.20
C LYS A 273 -32.00 9.06 -29.52
N ASN A 274 -33.02 9.84 -29.86
CA ASN A 274 -32.88 11.28 -30.16
C ASN A 274 -33.32 12.17 -28.98
N GLY A 275 -33.81 11.56 -27.90
CA GLY A 275 -34.30 12.24 -26.71
C GLY A 275 -33.17 12.58 -25.73
N SER A 276 -33.48 13.50 -24.82
CA SER A 276 -32.70 13.70 -23.60
C SER A 276 -33.58 14.40 -22.56
N LEU A 277 -33.45 14.00 -21.29
CA LEU A 277 -34.07 14.70 -20.17
C LEU A 277 -33.09 15.77 -19.68
N VAL A 278 -33.40 17.02 -19.92
CA VAL A 278 -32.53 18.17 -19.57
C VAL A 278 -33.11 18.96 -18.43
N LEU A 279 -32.51 18.86 -17.27
CA LEU A 279 -32.87 19.60 -16.06
C LEU A 279 -31.92 20.79 -15.90
N THR A 280 -32.46 22.00 -16.01
CA THR A 280 -31.66 23.24 -15.91
C THR A 280 -31.97 24.01 -14.63
N GLN A 281 -31.10 24.94 -14.29
CA GLN A 281 -31.20 25.76 -13.09
C GLN A 281 -31.34 24.96 -11.80
N ALA A 282 -32.44 25.07 -11.06
CA ALA A 282 -32.72 24.41 -9.81
C ALA A 282 -33.58 23.14 -9.98
N SER A 283 -33.64 22.58 -11.18
CA SER A 283 -34.43 21.37 -11.45
C SER A 283 -33.72 20.13 -11.01
N TYR A 284 -34.45 19.12 -10.55
CA TYR A 284 -33.90 17.88 -9.99
C TYR A 284 -34.84 16.70 -10.20
N ILE A 285 -34.37 15.51 -9.90
CA ILE A 285 -35.09 14.25 -10.13
C ILE A 285 -35.14 13.40 -8.86
N THR A 286 -36.30 12.77 -8.67
CA THR A 286 -36.54 11.78 -7.62
C THR A 286 -37.09 10.52 -8.24
N VAL A 287 -36.34 9.43 -8.23
CA VAL A 287 -36.78 8.10 -8.65
C VAL A 287 -37.06 7.29 -7.39
N MET A 288 -38.32 6.98 -7.16
CA MET A 288 -38.74 6.20 -6.01
C MET A 288 -38.42 4.71 -6.22
N GLN A 289 -38.42 3.94 -5.14
CA GLN A 289 -38.25 2.47 -5.21
C GLN A 289 -39.25 1.86 -6.19
N GLY A 290 -38.76 1.07 -7.14
CA GLY A 290 -39.57 0.45 -8.21
C GLY A 290 -39.90 1.40 -9.39
N GLY A 291 -39.58 2.69 -9.33
CA GLY A 291 -39.60 3.58 -10.47
C GLY A 291 -38.40 3.36 -11.39
N SER A 292 -38.51 3.74 -12.66
CA SER A 292 -37.39 3.53 -13.60
C SER A 292 -37.22 4.63 -14.63
N ILE A 293 -35.97 4.90 -14.98
CA ILE A 293 -35.58 5.69 -16.16
C ILE A 293 -34.67 4.80 -17.01
N VAL A 294 -35.06 4.58 -18.24
CA VAL A 294 -34.32 3.70 -19.16
C VAL A 294 -34.19 4.32 -20.54
N GLY A 295 -33.20 3.93 -21.30
CA GLY A 295 -33.15 4.33 -22.72
C GLY A 295 -31.77 4.46 -23.32
N ASP A 296 -31.75 4.69 -24.64
CA ASP A 296 -30.53 4.80 -25.46
C ASP A 296 -29.81 6.17 -25.27
N ARG A 297 -30.41 7.08 -24.54
CA ARG A 297 -29.86 8.41 -24.19
C ARG A 297 -30.00 8.61 -22.69
N GLY A 298 -29.77 9.82 -22.18
CA GLY A 298 -29.66 9.98 -20.74
C GLY A 298 -30.19 11.29 -20.17
N ILE A 299 -29.72 11.58 -18.98
CA ILE A 299 -30.12 12.71 -18.17
C ILE A 299 -28.98 13.74 -18.15
N GLN A 300 -29.32 14.99 -18.43
CA GLN A 300 -28.40 16.12 -18.28
C GLN A 300 -28.93 17.08 -17.21
N ILE A 301 -28.12 17.36 -16.21
CA ILE A 301 -28.43 18.31 -15.14
C ILE A 301 -27.46 19.49 -15.30
N THR A 302 -28.01 20.69 -15.58
CA THR A 302 -27.20 21.89 -15.80
C THR A 302 -27.61 23.01 -14.85
N ASN A 303 -26.65 23.80 -14.39
CA ASN A 303 -26.87 25.02 -13.56
C ASN A 303 -27.74 24.80 -12.32
N SER A 304 -27.54 23.73 -11.59
CA SER A 304 -28.31 23.54 -10.37
C SER A 304 -27.91 24.56 -9.30
N SER A 305 -28.88 25.07 -8.60
CA SER A 305 -28.67 25.91 -7.42
C SER A 305 -28.22 25.02 -6.24
N ALA A 306 -27.38 25.56 -5.36
CA ALA A 306 -26.99 24.93 -4.11
C ALA A 306 -28.23 24.46 -3.31
N GLY A 307 -28.14 23.28 -2.72
CA GLY A 307 -29.13 22.74 -1.81
C GLY A 307 -30.23 21.89 -2.46
N ARG A 308 -30.09 21.48 -3.73
CA ARG A 308 -30.97 20.52 -4.38
C ARG A 308 -30.26 19.20 -4.55
N THR A 309 -30.92 18.12 -4.18
CA THR A 309 -30.41 16.76 -4.26
C THR A 309 -31.20 15.94 -5.24
N ASN A 310 -30.50 15.31 -6.19
CA ASN A 310 -31.08 14.29 -7.04
C ASN A 310 -31.07 12.96 -6.29
N TYR A 311 -32.18 12.24 -6.34
CA TYR A 311 -32.37 11.01 -5.56
C TYR A 311 -32.83 9.86 -6.44
N ASN A 312 -32.14 8.72 -6.34
CA ASN A 312 -32.50 7.48 -7.00
C ASN A 312 -32.59 6.33 -5.98
N ALA A 313 -33.81 5.79 -5.78
CA ALA A 313 -34.04 4.55 -5.08
C ALA A 313 -34.61 3.45 -5.99
N GLY A 314 -34.83 3.77 -7.27
CA GLY A 314 -35.28 2.84 -8.30
C GLY A 314 -34.16 2.40 -9.24
N THR A 315 -34.44 2.40 -10.53
CA THR A 315 -33.45 2.02 -11.55
C THR A 315 -33.28 3.15 -12.56
N ILE A 316 -32.02 3.54 -12.80
CA ILE A 316 -31.63 4.37 -13.92
C ILE A 316 -30.68 3.53 -14.78
N ASP A 317 -31.12 3.15 -15.98
CA ASP A 317 -30.37 2.35 -16.97
C ASP A 317 -30.40 3.10 -18.31
N CYS A 318 -29.41 3.94 -18.55
CA CYS A 318 -29.37 4.80 -19.72
C CYS A 318 -27.90 5.08 -20.15
N ASP A 319 -27.75 5.74 -21.32
CA ASP A 319 -26.41 6.01 -21.87
C ASP A 319 -25.58 6.92 -20.97
N PHE A 320 -26.15 8.01 -20.50
CA PHE A 320 -25.36 8.93 -19.66
C PHE A 320 -26.17 9.63 -18.55
N LEU A 321 -25.42 9.96 -17.49
CA LEU A 321 -25.80 10.99 -16.52
C LEU A 321 -24.73 12.08 -16.55
N LYS A 322 -25.10 13.26 -17.06
CA LYS A 322 -24.19 14.40 -17.15
C LYS A 322 -24.61 15.49 -16.17
N ILE A 323 -23.70 15.92 -15.30
CA ILE A 323 -23.88 17.03 -14.39
C ILE A 323 -22.94 18.15 -14.82
N ASP A 324 -23.50 19.23 -15.35
CA ASP A 324 -22.79 20.30 -16.02
C ASP A 324 -23.34 21.66 -15.57
N GLY A 325 -22.48 22.63 -15.30
CA GLY A 325 -22.92 23.99 -14.96
C GLY A 325 -22.04 24.70 -13.94
N GLY A 326 -22.07 26.03 -13.94
CA GLY A 326 -21.18 26.92 -13.18
C GLY A 326 -21.59 27.24 -11.76
N GLY A 327 -22.48 26.46 -11.15
CA GLY A 327 -22.98 26.72 -9.78
C GLY A 327 -22.26 25.97 -8.69
N SER A 328 -22.64 26.19 -7.46
CA SER A 328 -22.24 25.38 -6.29
C SER A 328 -22.80 23.96 -6.40
N GLY A 329 -22.07 23.01 -5.83
CA GLY A 329 -22.20 21.57 -5.96
C GLY A 329 -23.60 20.98 -6.03
N VAL A 330 -23.73 19.97 -6.88
CA VAL A 330 -24.92 19.15 -7.05
C VAL A 330 -24.71 17.79 -6.45
N ASP A 331 -25.56 17.40 -5.54
CA ASP A 331 -25.53 16.06 -4.99
C ASP A 331 -26.44 15.13 -5.81
N PHE A 332 -25.90 13.96 -6.13
CA PHE A 332 -26.66 12.83 -6.66
C PHE A 332 -26.56 11.66 -5.70
N VAL A 333 -27.68 11.23 -5.13
CA VAL A 333 -27.73 10.17 -4.12
C VAL A 333 -28.41 8.95 -4.72
N ASN A 334 -27.69 7.83 -4.72
CA ASN A 334 -28.15 6.55 -5.25
C ASN A 334 -28.37 5.54 -4.12
N TYR A 335 -29.62 5.09 -3.94
CA TYR A 335 -30.00 3.96 -3.10
C TYR A 335 -30.46 2.75 -3.92
N GLY A 336 -30.68 2.95 -5.23
CA GLY A 336 -31.12 1.92 -6.15
C GLY A 336 -30.01 1.43 -7.08
N THR A 337 -30.37 1.25 -8.34
CA THR A 337 -29.41 0.86 -9.38
C THR A 337 -29.17 2.01 -10.34
N LEU A 338 -27.91 2.33 -10.56
CA LEU A 338 -27.45 3.28 -11.56
C LEU A 338 -26.55 2.55 -12.55
N LYS A 339 -27.03 2.37 -13.77
CA LYS A 339 -26.30 1.69 -14.83
C LYS A 339 -26.15 2.61 -16.04
N LEU A 340 -24.93 2.94 -16.41
CA LEU A 340 -24.61 3.96 -17.42
C LEU A 340 -23.43 3.54 -18.28
N ASN A 341 -23.35 4.05 -19.51
CA ASN A 341 -22.09 4.07 -20.25
C ASN A 341 -21.18 5.19 -19.75
N SER A 342 -21.76 6.37 -19.37
CA SER A 342 -20.95 7.46 -18.84
C SER A 342 -21.63 8.24 -17.72
N TYR A 343 -20.83 8.56 -16.68
CA TYR A 343 -21.13 9.59 -15.69
C TYR A 343 -20.12 10.73 -15.86
N ASN A 344 -20.59 11.91 -16.16
CA ASN A 344 -19.73 13.08 -16.36
C ASN A 344 -20.14 14.19 -15.40
N ALA A 345 -19.19 14.64 -14.56
CA ALA A 345 -19.41 15.74 -13.64
C ALA A 345 -18.34 16.81 -13.88
N SER A 346 -18.72 17.86 -14.60
CA SER A 346 -17.85 19.00 -14.92
C SER A 346 -17.96 20.16 -13.93
N THR A 347 -18.93 20.12 -13.02
CA THR A 347 -19.22 21.20 -12.06
C THR A 347 -18.41 21.06 -10.78
N ASN A 348 -17.88 22.15 -10.27
CA ASN A 348 -17.19 22.20 -9.00
C ASN A 348 -18.10 21.81 -7.83
N GLY A 349 -17.62 20.91 -6.98
CA GLY A 349 -18.31 20.49 -5.76
C GLY A 349 -19.45 19.49 -5.96
N THR A 350 -19.52 18.81 -7.11
CA THR A 350 -20.45 17.72 -7.33
C THR A 350 -20.11 16.52 -6.46
N THR A 351 -21.11 15.98 -5.76
CA THR A 351 -20.97 14.77 -4.95
C THR A 351 -21.89 13.67 -5.45
N LEU A 352 -21.30 12.52 -5.82
CA LEU A 352 -22.00 11.28 -6.07
C LEU A 352 -21.96 10.43 -4.79
N ILE A 353 -23.12 10.23 -4.16
CA ILE A 353 -23.26 9.45 -2.93
C ILE A 353 -23.94 8.13 -3.30
N ASN A 354 -23.29 7.03 -3.04
CA ASN A 354 -23.80 5.70 -3.37
C ASN A 354 -24.10 4.87 -2.13
N HIS A 355 -25.33 4.44 -1.99
CA HIS A 355 -25.80 3.46 -1.02
C HIS A 355 -26.45 2.25 -1.69
N GLY A 356 -26.37 2.17 -3.02
CA GLY A 356 -26.89 1.10 -3.84
C GLY A 356 -25.85 0.55 -4.81
N THR A 357 -26.28 0.17 -5.99
CA THR A 357 -25.40 -0.37 -7.02
C THR A 357 -25.14 0.68 -8.11
N ILE A 358 -23.86 0.90 -8.43
CA ILE A 358 -23.43 1.70 -9.58
C ILE A 358 -22.61 0.81 -10.51
N GLU A 359 -23.00 0.73 -11.78
CA GLU A 359 -22.26 0.09 -12.87
C GLU A 359 -22.10 1.10 -14.01
N VAL A 360 -20.88 1.56 -14.25
CA VAL A 360 -20.61 2.62 -15.23
C VAL A 360 -19.35 2.28 -16.02
N GLU A 361 -19.39 2.40 -17.36
CA GLU A 361 -18.16 2.19 -18.15
C GLU A 361 -17.14 3.33 -17.91
N ASN A 362 -17.59 4.59 -17.88
CA ASN A 362 -16.71 5.73 -17.68
C ASN A 362 -17.28 6.70 -16.65
N ILE A 363 -16.55 6.91 -15.56
CA ILE A 363 -16.76 8.01 -14.63
C ILE A 363 -15.69 9.06 -14.91
N ASP A 364 -16.10 10.18 -15.51
CA ASP A 364 -15.26 11.34 -15.80
C ASP A 364 -15.55 12.47 -14.82
N GLY A 365 -14.93 12.38 -13.65
CA GLY A 365 -14.97 13.45 -12.65
C GLY A 365 -13.86 14.47 -12.88
N ASN A 366 -14.09 15.72 -12.47
CA ASN A 366 -13.05 16.74 -12.42
C ASN A 366 -12.39 16.80 -11.02
N ASN A 367 -11.47 17.75 -10.83
CA ASN A 367 -10.74 17.95 -9.57
C ASN A 367 -11.62 18.12 -8.31
N ASN A 368 -12.85 18.58 -8.49
CA ASN A 368 -13.78 18.87 -7.41
C ASN A 368 -14.96 17.88 -7.37
N THR A 369 -14.87 16.80 -8.14
CA THR A 369 -15.88 15.74 -8.10
C THR A 369 -15.62 14.83 -6.93
N ASN A 370 -16.55 14.75 -5.99
CA ASN A 370 -16.49 13.86 -4.85
C ASN A 370 -17.32 12.61 -5.11
N ILE A 371 -16.74 11.45 -4.86
CA ILE A 371 -17.44 10.18 -4.90
C ILE A 371 -17.41 9.57 -3.50
N LYS A 372 -18.57 9.28 -2.96
CA LYS A 372 -18.74 8.63 -1.66
C LYS A 372 -19.45 7.30 -1.88
N ASN A 373 -18.68 6.21 -1.89
CA ASN A 373 -19.21 4.87 -2.13
C ASN A 373 -19.44 4.13 -0.81
N GLY A 374 -20.69 3.94 -0.44
CA GLY A 374 -21.10 3.18 0.75
C GLY A 374 -21.63 1.78 0.43
N CYS A 375 -21.62 1.35 -0.85
CA CYS A 375 -22.12 0.04 -1.27
C CYS A 375 -21.27 -0.48 -2.45
N TYR A 376 -21.86 -0.79 -3.59
CA TYR A 376 -21.17 -1.35 -4.74
C TYR A 376 -20.96 -0.33 -5.86
N LEU A 377 -19.72 -0.21 -6.34
CA LEU A 377 -19.35 0.62 -7.48
C LEU A 377 -18.46 -0.19 -8.45
N LYS A 378 -18.90 -0.33 -9.70
CA LYS A 378 -18.10 -0.91 -10.76
C LYS A 378 -17.94 0.07 -11.91
N ALA A 379 -16.68 0.30 -12.33
CA ALA A 379 -16.38 1.20 -13.42
C ALA A 379 -15.34 0.61 -14.37
N GLY A 380 -15.40 0.94 -15.66
CA GLY A 380 -14.28 0.72 -16.56
C GLY A 380 -13.18 1.74 -16.23
N LYS A 381 -13.50 3.03 -16.28
CA LYS A 381 -12.63 4.13 -15.83
C LYS A 381 -13.27 4.86 -14.65
N LEU A 382 -12.52 5.05 -13.58
CA LEU A 382 -12.93 5.77 -12.38
C LEU A 382 -12.02 6.99 -12.17
N GLN A 383 -12.51 8.17 -12.54
CA GLN A 383 -11.81 9.44 -12.40
C GLN A 383 -12.54 10.36 -11.42
N PHE A 384 -11.82 10.92 -10.45
CA PHE A 384 -12.41 11.68 -9.34
C PHE A 384 -11.45 12.75 -8.80
N GLY A 385 -12.00 13.69 -8.05
CA GLY A 385 -11.26 14.59 -7.16
C GLY A 385 -11.02 13.94 -5.79
N THR A 386 -12.07 13.42 -5.14
CA THR A 386 -12.00 12.69 -3.88
C THR A 386 -12.83 11.42 -3.98
N LEU A 387 -12.28 10.30 -3.51
CA LEU A 387 -12.99 9.02 -3.38
C LEU A 387 -13.03 8.61 -1.91
N VAL A 388 -14.23 8.42 -1.36
CA VAL A 388 -14.44 7.87 -0.02
C VAL A 388 -15.09 6.49 -0.17
N MET A 389 -14.42 5.46 0.34
CA MET A 389 -14.93 4.11 0.46
C MET A 389 -15.48 3.92 1.86
N GLY A 390 -16.78 3.77 1.99
CA GLY A 390 -17.45 3.56 3.27
C GLY A 390 -17.21 2.17 3.85
N ASN A 391 -17.54 2.02 5.11
CA ASN A 391 -17.44 0.72 5.78
C ASN A 391 -18.21 -0.36 5.02
N THR A 392 -17.62 -1.52 4.85
CA THR A 392 -18.20 -2.66 4.11
C THR A 392 -18.66 -2.32 2.69
N SER A 393 -17.90 -1.48 1.98
CA SER A 393 -18.17 -1.14 0.57
C SER A 393 -17.16 -1.78 -0.38
N GLU A 394 -17.59 -1.99 -1.61
CA GLU A 394 -16.74 -2.53 -2.67
C GLU A 394 -16.70 -1.58 -3.88
N ALA A 395 -15.50 -1.32 -4.39
CA ALA A 395 -15.33 -0.66 -5.68
C ALA A 395 -14.34 -1.42 -6.55
N ILE A 396 -14.70 -1.58 -7.84
CA ILE A 396 -13.91 -2.30 -8.83
C ILE A 396 -13.79 -1.42 -10.08
N CYS A 397 -12.57 -1.22 -10.57
CA CYS A 397 -12.34 -0.51 -11.83
C CYS A 397 -11.19 -1.13 -12.64
N LYS A 398 -11.14 -0.81 -13.95
CA LYS A 398 -9.98 -1.14 -14.80
C LYS A 398 -8.94 -0.04 -14.76
N GLU A 399 -9.37 1.21 -14.72
CA GLU A 399 -8.51 2.38 -14.61
C GLU A 399 -8.96 3.25 -13.44
N LEU A 400 -8.01 3.63 -12.60
CA LEU A 400 -8.21 4.50 -11.46
C LEU A 400 -7.39 5.77 -11.67
N THR A 401 -8.03 6.92 -11.71
CA THR A 401 -7.33 8.20 -11.91
C THR A 401 -7.84 9.24 -10.94
N GLY A 402 -6.99 9.64 -10.02
CA GLY A 402 -7.18 10.88 -9.29
C GLY A 402 -6.97 12.08 -10.19
N ASN A 403 -7.75 13.13 -10.06
CA ASN A 403 -7.65 14.34 -10.85
C ASN A 403 -7.50 15.56 -9.95
N GLY A 404 -6.40 16.32 -10.09
CA GLY A 404 -6.15 17.57 -9.35
C GLY A 404 -5.20 17.48 -8.16
N ASN A 405 -5.06 18.60 -7.45
CA ASN A 405 -4.01 18.79 -6.44
C ASN A 405 -4.29 18.14 -5.07
N ASP A 406 -5.54 17.80 -4.77
CA ASP A 406 -5.99 17.34 -3.46
C ASP A 406 -6.71 15.98 -3.50
N ASN A 407 -6.33 15.15 -4.46
CA ASN A 407 -6.94 13.83 -4.63
C ASN A 407 -6.59 12.92 -3.47
N ASN A 408 -7.57 12.66 -2.64
CA ASN A 408 -7.45 11.73 -1.54
C ASN A 408 -8.40 10.57 -1.78
N ILE A 409 -7.89 9.37 -1.61
CA ILE A 409 -8.70 8.19 -1.41
C ILE A 409 -8.76 7.95 0.09
N VAL A 410 -9.95 7.89 0.64
CA VAL A 410 -10.17 7.53 2.04
C VAL A 410 -10.90 6.20 2.08
N MET A 411 -10.34 5.24 2.77
CA MET A 411 -10.91 3.91 2.92
C MET A 411 -11.29 3.67 4.39
N GLU A 412 -12.55 3.38 4.65
CA GLU A 412 -13.01 2.95 5.97
C GLU A 412 -12.80 1.45 6.16
N ALA A 413 -12.97 0.98 7.39
CA ALA A 413 -12.78 -0.43 7.73
C ALA A 413 -13.64 -1.36 6.88
N GLN A 414 -13.13 -2.53 6.58
CA GLN A 414 -13.81 -3.56 5.77
C GLN A 414 -14.22 -3.08 4.37
N SER A 415 -13.57 -2.04 3.82
CA SER A 415 -13.78 -1.62 2.44
C SER A 415 -12.73 -2.23 1.51
N ILE A 416 -13.12 -2.49 0.26
CA ILE A 416 -12.23 -2.98 -0.80
C ILE A 416 -12.25 -2.02 -1.98
N LEU A 417 -11.07 -1.64 -2.43
CA LEU A 417 -10.87 -0.94 -3.70
C LEU A 417 -9.95 -1.77 -4.59
N THR A 418 -10.49 -2.24 -5.72
CA THR A 418 -9.76 -3.07 -6.68
C THR A 418 -9.58 -2.31 -8.01
N CYS A 419 -8.36 -2.12 -8.45
CA CYS A 419 -8.02 -1.65 -9.78
C CYS A 419 -7.31 -2.76 -10.56
N THR A 420 -7.99 -3.34 -11.55
CA THR A 420 -7.50 -4.49 -12.31
C THR A 420 -6.54 -4.13 -13.45
N GLY A 421 -6.32 -2.86 -13.69
CA GLY A 421 -5.37 -2.35 -14.68
C GLY A 421 -4.47 -1.27 -14.06
N LYS A 422 -4.51 -0.07 -14.61
CA LYS A 422 -3.61 1.03 -14.20
C LYS A 422 -4.25 1.95 -13.17
N ALA A 423 -3.55 2.18 -12.07
CA ALA A 423 -3.94 3.15 -11.05
C ALA A 423 -2.99 4.34 -11.03
N ASN A 424 -3.52 5.54 -11.15
CA ASN A 424 -2.81 6.78 -10.85
C ASN A 424 -3.24 7.26 -9.46
N LEU A 425 -2.43 6.89 -8.46
CA LEU A 425 -2.65 7.30 -7.06
C LEU A 425 -1.96 8.64 -6.82
N PHE A 426 -2.59 9.71 -7.22
CA PHE A 426 -1.94 11.02 -7.31
C PHE A 426 -1.44 11.60 -5.97
N ARG A 427 -1.93 11.11 -4.81
CA ARG A 427 -1.47 11.56 -3.48
C ARG A 427 -1.64 10.48 -2.41
N THR A 428 -2.46 10.74 -1.42
CA THR A 428 -2.58 9.86 -0.26
C THR A 428 -3.79 8.95 -0.37
N VAL A 429 -3.57 7.64 -0.18
CA VAL A 429 -4.61 6.70 0.18
C VAL A 429 -4.55 6.54 1.68
N THR A 430 -5.60 6.95 2.36
CA THR A 430 -5.68 6.94 3.83
C THR A 430 -6.62 5.83 4.28
N GLY A 431 -6.09 4.91 5.04
CA GLY A 431 -6.85 3.81 5.63
C GLY A 431 -7.51 4.16 6.95
N PRO A 432 -8.24 3.19 7.52
CA PRO A 432 -8.88 3.35 8.82
C PRO A 432 -7.85 3.38 9.95
N THR A 433 -8.21 4.00 11.06
CA THR A 433 -7.42 3.97 12.30
C THR A 433 -7.77 2.76 13.17
N GLN A 434 -8.93 2.15 12.91
CA GLN A 434 -9.40 0.91 13.55
C GLN A 434 -9.99 0.01 12.47
N GLY A 435 -9.74 -1.29 12.56
CA GLY A 435 -10.04 -2.23 11.50
C GLY A 435 -9.09 -2.09 10.31
N THR A 436 -9.34 -2.80 9.24
CA THR A 436 -8.47 -2.89 8.08
C THR A 436 -9.26 -2.67 6.81
N ALA A 437 -8.65 -2.03 5.81
CA ALA A 437 -9.15 -1.93 4.44
C ALA A 437 -8.21 -2.65 3.47
N LEU A 438 -8.72 -3.08 2.32
CA LEU A 438 -7.95 -3.78 1.30
C LEU A 438 -7.86 -2.96 0.01
N LEU A 439 -6.64 -2.63 -0.39
CA LEU A 439 -6.33 -1.96 -1.66
C LEU A 439 -5.63 -2.95 -2.59
N ARG A 440 -6.28 -3.29 -3.71
CA ARG A 440 -5.76 -4.22 -4.71
C ARG A 440 -5.49 -3.47 -6.01
N ILE A 441 -4.27 -3.48 -6.49
CA ILE A 441 -3.88 -2.77 -7.70
C ILE A 441 -3.07 -3.69 -8.59
N HIS A 442 -3.31 -3.65 -9.91
CA HIS A 442 -2.45 -4.37 -10.84
C HIS A 442 -1.14 -3.62 -11.05
N THR A 443 -1.20 -2.42 -11.61
CA THR A 443 -0.02 -1.56 -11.81
C THR A 443 -0.31 -0.12 -11.44
N ILE A 444 0.73 0.60 -11.02
CA ILE A 444 0.68 2.04 -10.80
C ILE A 444 1.17 2.75 -12.07
N ASP A 445 0.37 3.67 -12.58
CA ASP A 445 0.74 4.48 -13.72
C ASP A 445 1.69 5.61 -13.30
N ASN A 446 2.94 5.51 -13.74
CA ASN A 446 3.98 6.51 -13.47
C ASN A 446 4.29 7.40 -14.67
N THR A 447 3.46 7.44 -15.70
CA THR A 447 3.75 8.20 -16.93
C THR A 447 4.00 9.69 -16.69
N SER A 448 3.57 10.24 -15.56
CA SER A 448 3.82 11.63 -15.18
C SER A 448 5.05 11.87 -14.29
N GLY A 449 5.73 10.81 -13.83
CA GLY A 449 6.84 10.91 -12.86
C GLY A 449 6.44 11.41 -11.47
N LEU A 450 5.22 11.90 -11.30
CA LEU A 450 4.71 12.49 -10.05
C LEU A 450 4.15 11.46 -9.09
N ALA A 451 3.65 10.32 -9.59
CA ALA A 451 3.06 9.27 -8.77
C ALA A 451 4.06 8.76 -7.72
N TYR A 452 5.30 8.54 -8.10
CA TYR A 452 6.33 8.00 -7.19
C TYR A 452 6.89 9.01 -6.18
N SER A 453 6.76 10.31 -6.43
CA SER A 453 7.30 11.33 -5.52
C SER A 453 6.34 11.71 -4.40
N ASN A 454 5.03 11.66 -4.63
CA ASN A 454 4.02 12.22 -3.73
C ASN A 454 2.95 11.22 -3.29
N SER A 455 2.83 10.06 -3.96
CA SER A 455 1.84 9.05 -3.60
C SER A 455 2.29 8.24 -2.40
N LYS A 456 1.36 8.01 -1.48
CA LYS A 456 1.57 7.17 -0.31
C LYS A 456 0.29 6.50 0.13
N VAL A 457 0.43 5.35 0.77
CA VAL A 457 -0.63 4.60 1.42
C VAL A 457 -0.36 4.61 2.92
N THR A 458 -1.33 4.96 3.72
CA THR A 458 -1.15 5.18 5.16
C THR A 458 -2.21 4.46 5.98
N ASN A 459 -1.92 4.26 7.25
CA ASN A 459 -2.77 3.62 8.25
C ASN A 459 -3.05 2.12 7.93
N ASN A 460 -4.15 1.56 8.46
CA ASN A 460 -4.42 0.13 8.39
C ASN A 460 -4.96 -0.31 7.02
N ILE A 461 -4.17 -0.11 5.97
CA ILE A 461 -4.43 -0.66 4.64
C ILE A 461 -3.50 -1.84 4.39
N ILE A 462 -4.05 -2.96 3.94
CA ILE A 462 -3.29 -4.02 3.31
C ILE A 462 -3.28 -3.75 1.80
N CYS A 463 -2.09 -3.73 1.20
CA CYS A 463 -1.91 -3.54 -0.23
C CYS A 463 -1.58 -4.86 -0.91
N GLU A 464 -2.24 -5.15 -2.02
CA GLU A 464 -1.84 -6.17 -2.98
C GLU A 464 -1.48 -5.50 -4.30
N ILE A 465 -0.27 -5.71 -4.78
CA ILE A 465 0.14 -5.39 -6.16
C ILE A 465 0.22 -6.70 -6.93
N THR A 466 -0.64 -6.87 -7.94
CA THR A 466 -0.68 -8.14 -8.69
C THR A 466 0.43 -8.23 -9.75
N ASP A 467 0.98 -7.11 -10.22
CA ASP A 467 2.22 -7.07 -10.97
C ASP A 467 3.41 -6.90 -10.01
N GLN A 468 3.95 -8.02 -9.55
CA GLN A 468 5.08 -8.07 -8.62
C GLN A 468 6.44 -7.91 -9.31
N THR A 469 6.49 -7.43 -10.55
CA THR A 469 7.75 -7.21 -11.24
C THR A 469 8.59 -6.17 -10.49
N SER A 470 9.78 -6.57 -10.05
CA SER A 470 10.81 -5.68 -9.53
C SER A 470 11.85 -5.42 -10.61
N ASN A 471 12.24 -4.18 -10.82
CA ASN A 471 13.22 -3.81 -11.85
C ASN A 471 14.55 -3.30 -11.29
N GLY A 472 14.66 -3.11 -9.96
CA GLY A 472 15.87 -2.71 -9.27
C GLY A 472 16.43 -1.33 -9.69
N LYS A 473 15.59 -0.49 -10.32
CA LYS A 473 16.00 0.82 -10.84
C LYS A 473 15.93 1.92 -9.76
N ASN A 474 16.31 3.13 -10.15
CA ASN A 474 16.19 4.30 -9.28
C ASN A 474 14.73 4.77 -9.17
N GLN A 475 14.46 5.67 -8.21
CA GLN A 475 13.10 6.13 -7.88
C GLN A 475 12.26 6.69 -9.05
N TRP A 476 12.89 7.12 -10.14
CA TRP A 476 12.20 7.67 -11.30
C TRP A 476 11.73 6.58 -12.28
N GLU A 477 12.26 5.38 -12.13
CA GLU A 477 12.02 4.24 -12.99
C GLU A 477 11.55 2.99 -12.23
N TRP A 478 11.16 3.14 -10.96
CA TRP A 478 10.63 2.03 -10.18
C TRP A 478 9.46 1.34 -10.87
N SER A 479 9.40 0.03 -10.74
CA SER A 479 8.16 -0.72 -10.97
C SER A 479 7.11 -0.35 -9.90
N SER A 480 5.89 -0.80 -10.08
CA SER A 480 4.83 -0.61 -9.09
C SER A 480 5.17 -1.25 -7.75
N PHE A 481 5.76 -2.44 -7.81
CA PHE A 481 6.18 -3.18 -6.63
C PHE A 481 7.37 -2.50 -5.92
N ASP A 482 8.39 -2.05 -6.67
CA ASP A 482 9.52 -1.31 -6.10
C ASP A 482 9.07 0.00 -5.43
N TRP A 483 8.12 0.72 -6.04
CA TRP A 483 7.56 1.92 -5.41
C TRP A 483 6.87 1.58 -4.09
N LEU A 484 6.02 0.56 -4.08
CA LEU A 484 5.26 0.17 -2.90
C LEU A 484 6.19 -0.14 -1.72
N THR A 485 7.19 -0.99 -1.96
CA THR A 485 8.11 -1.50 -0.91
C THR A 485 9.19 -0.50 -0.50
N ASN A 486 9.50 0.49 -1.36
CA ASN A 486 10.51 1.49 -1.05
C ASN A 486 9.95 2.78 -0.44
N LYS A 487 8.77 3.25 -0.85
CA LYS A 487 8.29 4.57 -0.47
C LYS A 487 6.77 4.68 -0.32
N GLY A 488 6.04 3.80 -0.98
CA GLY A 488 4.59 3.89 -1.06
C GLY A 488 3.88 3.65 0.26
N LEU A 489 4.39 2.73 1.09
CA LEU A 489 3.79 2.38 2.38
C LEU A 489 4.35 3.22 3.51
N GLN A 490 3.47 3.83 4.29
CA GLN A 490 3.83 4.67 5.44
C GLN A 490 2.81 4.49 6.59
N GLN A 491 3.20 4.83 7.80
CA GLN A 491 2.30 4.93 8.96
C GLN A 491 1.43 3.68 9.21
N GLY A 492 2.03 2.50 9.20
CA GLY A 492 1.33 1.26 9.53
C GLY A 492 0.66 0.55 8.35
N ALA A 493 0.70 1.12 7.15
CA ALA A 493 0.28 0.40 5.95
C ALA A 493 1.21 -0.78 5.66
N THR A 494 0.63 -1.88 5.19
CA THR A 494 1.31 -3.15 4.98
C THR A 494 1.04 -3.69 3.58
N TYR A 495 1.81 -4.67 3.15
CA TYR A 495 1.55 -5.40 1.91
C TYR A 495 1.72 -6.91 2.09
N CYS A 496 1.16 -7.65 1.17
CA CYS A 496 1.27 -9.10 1.09
C CYS A 496 1.31 -9.54 -0.37
N ASN A 497 1.59 -10.82 -0.60
CA ASN A 497 1.42 -11.43 -1.91
C ASN A 497 -0.05 -11.40 -2.35
N PRO A 498 -0.35 -11.30 -3.65
CA PRO A 498 -1.70 -11.31 -4.17
C PRO A 498 -2.50 -12.55 -3.71
N GLY A 499 -3.69 -12.33 -3.20
CA GLY A 499 -4.54 -13.37 -2.64
C GLY A 499 -4.22 -13.77 -1.19
N LYS A 500 -3.15 -13.23 -0.59
CA LYS A 500 -2.69 -13.60 0.75
C LYS A 500 -3.04 -12.58 1.85
N ALA A 501 -3.78 -11.52 1.51
CA ALA A 501 -4.23 -10.56 2.52
C ALA A 501 -5.05 -11.26 3.60
N GLU A 502 -4.71 -11.04 4.86
CA GLU A 502 -5.49 -11.50 5.98
C GLU A 502 -6.76 -10.64 6.12
N PHE A 503 -7.70 -10.85 5.20
CA PHE A 503 -8.89 -10.05 5.03
C PHE A 503 -10.02 -10.94 4.51
N ILE A 504 -11.21 -10.79 5.04
CA ILE A 504 -12.40 -11.53 4.60
C ILE A 504 -13.55 -10.55 4.46
N LEU A 505 -14.15 -10.50 3.30
CA LEU A 505 -15.38 -9.78 3.04
C LEU A 505 -16.27 -10.64 2.16
N SER A 506 -17.28 -11.25 2.75
CA SER A 506 -18.18 -12.16 2.04
C SER A 506 -19.13 -11.38 1.13
N ALA A 507 -19.32 -11.87 -0.09
CA ALA A 507 -20.35 -11.35 -0.97
C ALA A 507 -21.73 -11.46 -0.31
N ASP A 508 -22.49 -10.37 -0.30
CA ASP A 508 -23.86 -10.30 0.24
C ASP A 508 -24.93 -10.15 -0.86
N GLY A 509 -24.48 -9.98 -2.12
CA GLY A 509 -25.34 -9.79 -3.28
C GLY A 509 -25.82 -8.36 -3.49
N ASP A 510 -25.74 -7.51 -2.51
CA ASP A 510 -26.17 -6.11 -2.55
C ASP A 510 -25.00 -5.14 -2.64
N CYS A 511 -24.26 -4.93 -1.57
CA CYS A 511 -23.15 -4.01 -1.49
C CYS A 511 -21.78 -4.65 -1.76
N ILE A 512 -21.69 -5.95 -1.65
CA ILE A 512 -20.51 -6.74 -1.93
C ILE A 512 -20.87 -7.79 -2.98
N LYS A 513 -20.40 -7.62 -4.20
CA LYS A 513 -20.70 -8.52 -5.32
C LYS A 513 -19.64 -9.62 -5.50
N GLU A 514 -18.38 -9.23 -5.46
CA GLU A 514 -17.25 -10.14 -5.64
C GLU A 514 -16.67 -10.55 -4.28
N GLY A 515 -16.51 -9.59 -3.37
CA GLY A 515 -15.94 -9.79 -2.06
C GLY A 515 -14.47 -10.18 -2.12
N TYR A 516 -13.95 -10.69 -1.00
CA TYR A 516 -12.61 -11.20 -0.89
C TYR A 516 -12.51 -12.27 0.19
N ASN A 517 -11.85 -13.35 -0.16
CA ASN A 517 -11.44 -14.38 0.78
C ASN A 517 -9.98 -14.72 0.50
N SER A 518 -9.14 -14.61 1.52
CA SER A 518 -7.72 -14.90 1.37
C SER A 518 -7.48 -16.39 1.07
N ASP A 519 -6.51 -16.63 0.21
CA ASP A 519 -5.93 -17.95 0.03
C ASP A 519 -5.21 -18.38 1.31
N GLU A 520 -5.48 -19.58 1.81
CA GLU A 520 -4.88 -20.13 3.04
C GLU A 520 -3.53 -20.83 2.81
N GLU A 521 -3.08 -20.95 1.57
CA GLU A 521 -1.78 -21.50 1.26
C GLU A 521 -0.65 -20.63 1.81
N PRO A 522 0.43 -21.21 2.34
CA PRO A 522 1.56 -20.45 2.88
C PRO A 522 2.27 -19.65 1.80
N ASP A 523 2.96 -18.60 2.20
CA ASP A 523 3.94 -17.93 1.35
C ASP A 523 5.23 -18.77 1.25
N ASP A 524 5.83 -18.78 0.06
CA ASP A 524 7.11 -19.48 -0.19
C ASP A 524 8.28 -18.54 0.15
N VAL A 525 8.55 -18.38 1.45
CA VAL A 525 9.66 -17.55 1.94
C VAL A 525 10.79 -18.46 2.44
N GLU A 526 11.92 -18.41 1.73
CA GLU A 526 13.13 -19.10 2.15
C GLU A 526 13.83 -18.32 3.27
N ILE A 527 13.97 -18.94 4.43
CA ILE A 527 14.68 -18.33 5.57
C ILE A 527 16.19 -18.47 5.38
N ARG A 528 16.85 -17.33 5.21
CA ARG A 528 18.30 -17.19 5.16
C ARG A 528 18.75 -16.31 6.32
N TYR A 529 19.93 -16.61 6.87
CA TYR A 529 20.48 -15.86 7.99
C TYR A 529 21.56 -14.90 7.53
N ALA A 530 21.75 -13.81 8.27
CA ALA A 530 22.82 -12.85 8.02
C ALA A 530 24.19 -13.51 8.27
N ILE A 531 25.14 -13.24 7.38
CA ILE A 531 26.53 -13.67 7.51
C ILE A 531 27.38 -12.41 7.56
N TYR A 532 28.18 -12.29 8.61
CA TYR A 532 29.10 -11.19 8.78
C TYR A 532 30.54 -11.68 8.66
N SER A 533 31.36 -10.96 7.90
CA SER A 533 32.78 -11.21 7.80
C SER A 533 33.53 -10.30 8.75
N TYR A 534 34.24 -10.88 9.66
CA TYR A 534 35.15 -10.19 10.58
C TYR A 534 36.58 -10.41 10.12
N ALA A 535 37.25 -9.33 9.77
CA ALA A 535 38.62 -9.33 9.31
C ALA A 535 39.52 -8.62 10.32
N PHE A 536 40.62 -9.22 10.69
CA PHE A 536 41.50 -8.72 11.74
C PHE A 536 42.94 -8.63 11.27
N GLU A 537 43.64 -7.64 11.80
CA GLU A 537 45.06 -7.43 11.72
C GLU A 537 45.75 -7.88 13.01
N ASP A 538 46.90 -8.50 12.91
CA ASP A 538 47.66 -9.04 14.05
C ASP A 538 48.40 -7.97 14.87
N ASN A 539 48.50 -6.76 14.35
CA ASN A 539 49.19 -5.63 14.99
C ASN A 539 48.26 -4.62 15.67
N TYR A 540 46.93 -4.84 15.65
CA TYR A 540 45.99 -3.94 16.33
C TYR A 540 46.42 -3.67 17.79
N PRO A 541 46.37 -2.44 18.32
CA PRO A 541 45.80 -1.21 17.72
C PRO A 541 46.76 -0.42 16.81
N LYS A 542 47.91 -0.94 16.47
CA LYS A 542 48.78 -0.33 15.46
C LYS A 542 48.32 -0.75 14.08
N ALA A 543 48.50 0.15 13.13
CA ALA A 543 48.27 -0.16 11.75
C ALA A 543 49.22 -1.31 11.31
N GLY A 544 48.70 -2.37 10.77
CA GLY A 544 49.44 -3.43 10.11
C GLY A 544 49.77 -3.07 8.66
N ASP A 545 49.74 -4.04 7.78
CA ASP A 545 49.89 -3.86 6.33
C ASP A 545 48.55 -3.61 5.61
N TYR A 546 47.44 -3.51 6.35
CA TYR A 546 46.10 -3.21 5.91
C TYR A 546 45.51 -4.20 4.89
N ASP A 547 45.99 -5.42 4.87
CA ASP A 547 45.40 -6.44 3.97
C ASP A 547 44.24 -7.22 4.60
N PHE A 548 44.01 -7.05 5.91
CA PHE A 548 42.90 -7.58 6.69
C PHE A 548 42.68 -9.08 6.51
N ASN A 549 43.77 -9.84 6.40
CA ASN A 549 43.72 -11.27 6.12
C ASN A 549 44.36 -12.13 7.22
N ASP A 550 44.85 -11.54 8.30
CA ASP A 550 45.54 -12.25 9.39
C ASP A 550 44.62 -13.25 10.07
N ILE A 551 43.38 -12.86 10.34
CA ILE A 551 42.26 -13.78 10.60
C ILE A 551 41.01 -13.23 9.93
N VAL A 552 40.34 -14.03 9.12
CA VAL A 552 39.03 -13.73 8.58
C VAL A 552 38.04 -14.79 9.02
N LEU A 553 36.98 -14.36 9.68
CA LEU A 553 35.91 -15.21 10.16
C LEU A 553 34.59 -14.83 9.48
N ASN A 554 33.89 -15.80 8.91
CA ASN A 554 32.48 -15.62 8.55
C ASN A 554 31.62 -16.16 9.68
N VAL A 555 30.79 -15.31 10.24
CA VAL A 555 29.87 -15.66 11.32
C VAL A 555 28.44 -15.57 10.82
N THR A 556 27.76 -16.70 10.77
CA THR A 556 26.32 -16.76 10.53
C THR A 556 25.62 -16.53 11.85
N LEU A 557 24.89 -15.42 11.96
CA LEU A 557 24.18 -15.06 13.17
C LEU A 557 22.85 -15.82 13.24
N PRO A 558 22.48 -16.38 14.41
CA PRO A 558 21.13 -16.83 14.64
C PRO A 558 20.17 -15.62 14.67
N ALA A 559 18.90 -15.83 14.32
CA ALA A 559 17.90 -14.81 14.57
C ALA A 559 17.76 -14.59 16.08
N ALA A 560 17.91 -13.36 16.53
CA ALA A 560 17.62 -12.97 17.89
C ALA A 560 16.08 -12.99 18.12
N GLY A 561 15.64 -13.15 19.36
CA GLY A 561 14.21 -13.17 19.70
C GLY A 561 13.95 -13.23 21.20
N ASN A 562 12.73 -12.90 21.60
CA ASN A 562 12.34 -12.90 23.02
C ASN A 562 12.10 -14.30 23.62
N ASP A 563 11.91 -15.33 22.79
CA ASP A 563 11.62 -16.69 23.20
C ASP A 563 12.73 -17.69 22.82
N VAL A 564 13.89 -17.19 22.37
CA VAL A 564 15.00 -18.02 21.93
C VAL A 564 15.72 -18.58 23.16
N LYS A 565 15.69 -19.90 23.32
CA LYS A 565 16.40 -20.63 24.39
C LYS A 565 17.74 -21.21 23.94
N GLU A 566 17.97 -21.32 22.64
CA GLU A 566 19.18 -21.87 22.05
C GLU A 566 19.67 -20.94 20.94
N LEU A 567 20.95 -20.52 21.01
CA LEU A 567 21.59 -19.73 19.96
C LEU A 567 22.61 -20.62 19.24
N LYS A 568 22.43 -20.80 17.92
CA LYS A 568 23.34 -21.57 17.07
C LYS A 568 24.11 -20.64 16.15
N TYR A 569 25.41 -20.53 16.40
CA TYR A 569 26.32 -19.81 15.53
C TYR A 569 27.04 -20.78 14.62
N LYS A 570 27.14 -20.44 13.32
CA LYS A 570 28.10 -21.09 12.42
C LYS A 570 29.25 -20.09 12.19
N ILE A 571 30.46 -20.51 12.50
CA ILE A 571 31.67 -19.68 12.39
C ILE A 571 32.65 -20.41 11.49
N ASP A 572 32.91 -19.84 10.32
CA ASP A 572 33.83 -20.39 9.32
C ASP A 572 35.13 -19.54 9.33
N LEU A 573 36.27 -20.17 9.61
CA LEU A 573 37.60 -19.56 9.45
C LEU A 573 37.93 -19.49 7.95
N ARG A 574 38.07 -18.28 7.40
CA ARG A 574 38.21 -18.04 5.94
C ARG A 574 39.63 -17.73 5.50
N ALA A 575 40.42 -17.11 6.36
CA ALA A 575 41.82 -16.82 6.10
C ALA A 575 42.63 -16.83 7.40
N VAL A 576 43.90 -17.20 7.28
CA VAL A 576 44.95 -17.11 8.31
C VAL A 576 46.22 -16.66 7.63
N GLY A 577 46.48 -15.33 7.67
CA GLY A 577 47.60 -14.71 6.98
C GLY A 577 48.82 -14.45 7.86
N ALA A 578 48.64 -14.22 9.14
CA ALA A 578 49.69 -13.87 10.08
C ALA A 578 50.71 -15.01 10.29
N VAL A 579 51.93 -14.60 10.62
CA VAL A 579 52.96 -15.55 11.10
C VAL A 579 52.84 -15.79 12.60
N LYS A 580 52.19 -14.87 13.33
CA LYS A 580 51.98 -14.98 14.77
C LYS A 580 50.94 -16.06 15.11
N GLN A 581 51.07 -16.59 16.30
CA GLN A 581 50.02 -17.43 16.87
C GLN A 581 48.85 -16.57 17.23
N LEU A 582 47.70 -16.81 16.61
CA LEU A 582 46.50 -16.04 16.81
C LEU A 582 45.36 -16.94 17.29
N GLY A 583 44.67 -16.53 18.36
CA GLY A 583 43.46 -17.14 18.87
C GLY A 583 42.26 -16.25 18.63
N ALA A 584 41.09 -16.85 18.66
CA ALA A 584 39.82 -16.12 18.59
C ALA A 584 38.84 -16.54 19.68
N GLY A 585 38.08 -15.57 20.20
CA GLY A 585 36.99 -15.78 21.13
C GLY A 585 35.72 -15.06 20.70
N LEU A 586 34.57 -15.68 20.89
CA LEU A 586 33.28 -15.08 20.68
C LEU A 586 32.78 -14.46 21.97
N ARG A 587 32.64 -13.14 22.01
CA ARG A 587 32.01 -12.43 23.11
C ARG A 587 30.56 -12.13 22.78
N ILE A 588 29.64 -12.60 23.62
CA ILE A 588 28.21 -12.36 23.46
C ILE A 588 27.80 -11.29 24.48
N ARG A 589 27.53 -10.08 23.99
CA ARG A 589 27.12 -8.96 24.84
C ARG A 589 25.70 -9.13 25.34
N GLY A 590 25.44 -8.71 26.59
CA GLY A 590 24.12 -8.74 27.18
C GLY A 590 23.66 -10.11 27.69
N ILE A 591 24.47 -11.16 27.51
CA ILE A 591 24.19 -12.48 28.11
C ILE A 591 25.11 -12.66 29.32
N ASP A 592 24.48 -12.76 30.52
CA ASP A 592 25.17 -13.16 31.73
C ASP A 592 25.45 -14.67 31.65
N LYS A 593 26.73 -15.02 31.84
CA LYS A 593 27.17 -16.43 31.80
C LYS A 593 26.39 -17.34 32.79
N ASN A 594 25.91 -16.78 33.88
CA ASN A 594 25.14 -17.54 34.89
C ASN A 594 23.75 -17.94 34.36
N ASN A 595 23.30 -17.33 33.31
CA ASN A 595 22.05 -17.66 32.62
C ASN A 595 22.25 -18.66 31.48
N VAL A 596 23.48 -19.13 31.25
CA VAL A 596 23.81 -20.09 30.20
C VAL A 596 23.96 -21.48 30.84
N GLU A 597 23.09 -22.39 30.47
CA GLU A 597 23.08 -23.75 30.98
C GLU A 597 24.23 -24.57 30.39
N GLU A 598 24.45 -24.45 29.07
CA GLU A 598 25.45 -25.24 28.34
C GLU A 598 25.99 -24.45 27.13
N VAL A 599 27.29 -24.67 26.83
CA VAL A 599 27.93 -24.31 25.58
C VAL A 599 28.47 -25.58 24.93
N SER A 600 27.91 -25.96 23.81
CA SER A 600 28.32 -27.15 23.06
C SER A 600 28.89 -26.78 21.71
N PHE A 601 29.69 -27.66 21.14
CA PHE A 601 30.34 -27.50 19.83
C PHE A 601 29.99 -28.67 18.92
N GLY A 602 29.59 -28.34 17.69
CA GLY A 602 29.27 -29.30 16.64
C GLY A 602 30.47 -29.68 15.78
N ALA A 603 30.35 -29.47 14.47
CA ALA A 603 31.42 -29.72 13.51
C ALA A 603 32.67 -28.90 13.87
N GLY A 604 33.85 -29.51 13.73
CA GLY A 604 35.14 -28.88 14.08
C GLY A 604 35.50 -28.94 15.58
N ALA A 605 34.70 -29.55 16.46
CA ALA A 605 34.96 -29.61 17.92
C ALA A 605 36.33 -30.24 18.25
N ALA A 606 36.77 -31.25 17.52
CA ALA A 606 38.06 -31.90 17.74
C ALA A 606 39.24 -30.98 17.39
N GLN A 607 39.16 -30.25 16.27
CA GLN A 607 40.14 -29.26 15.83
C GLN A 607 40.23 -28.11 16.82
N ARG A 608 39.07 -27.64 17.28
CA ARG A 608 38.98 -26.62 18.33
C ARG A 608 39.72 -27.04 19.58
N THR A 609 39.37 -28.19 20.13
CA THR A 609 39.96 -28.70 21.38
C THR A 609 41.49 -28.88 21.24
N GLY A 610 41.97 -29.41 20.11
CA GLY A 610 43.40 -29.50 19.85
C GLY A 610 44.09 -28.14 19.81
N SER A 611 43.48 -27.13 19.18
CA SER A 611 44.04 -25.77 19.10
C SER A 611 44.09 -25.05 20.45
N LEU A 612 43.15 -25.30 21.32
CA LEU A 612 43.13 -24.72 22.68
C LEU A 612 44.25 -25.21 23.56
N ASN A 613 44.66 -26.49 23.37
CA ASN A 613 45.79 -27.09 24.16
C ASN A 613 47.16 -26.53 23.79
N SER A 614 47.29 -25.88 22.65
CA SER A 614 48.55 -25.35 22.14
C SER A 614 48.55 -23.83 21.98
N GLY A 615 47.51 -23.13 22.37
CA GLY A 615 47.31 -21.72 22.08
C GLY A 615 47.05 -20.85 23.30
N ILE A 616 46.55 -19.67 23.04
CA ILE A 616 46.35 -18.57 24.01
C ILE A 616 45.33 -18.95 25.11
N PHE A 617 44.36 -19.79 24.78
CA PHE A 617 43.27 -20.17 25.67
C PHE A 617 43.47 -21.58 26.28
N GLU A 618 44.63 -21.86 26.80
CA GLU A 618 44.91 -23.19 27.39
C GLU A 618 43.83 -23.60 28.41
N ASN A 619 43.25 -24.79 28.20
CA ASN A 619 42.22 -25.39 29.08
C ASN A 619 40.96 -24.53 29.32
N ALA A 620 40.73 -23.47 28.56
CA ALA A 620 39.54 -22.62 28.73
C ALA A 620 38.31 -23.25 28.08
N SER A 621 37.26 -23.44 28.86
CA SER A 621 35.95 -23.78 28.32
C SER A 621 35.21 -22.53 27.86
N TYR A 622 35.20 -21.50 28.68
CA TYR A 622 34.80 -20.13 28.40
C TYR A 622 35.38 -19.20 29.46
N GLU A 623 35.57 -17.92 29.07
CA GLU A 623 36.05 -16.87 29.94
C GLU A 623 35.00 -15.79 30.12
N THR A 624 35.27 -14.87 31.02
CA THR A 624 34.34 -13.74 31.29
C THR A 624 35.10 -12.45 31.46
N ASN A 625 34.59 -11.42 30.86
CA ASN A 625 34.94 -10.05 31.20
C ASN A 625 33.81 -9.51 32.10
N GLY A 626 34.00 -9.67 33.43
CA GLY A 626 32.92 -9.47 34.36
C GLY A 626 31.90 -10.64 34.31
N ASN A 627 30.64 -10.34 34.00
CA ASN A 627 29.58 -11.36 33.88
C ASN A 627 29.27 -11.74 32.42
N GLU A 628 29.94 -11.13 31.44
CA GLU A 628 29.65 -11.44 30.04
C GLU A 628 30.25 -12.77 29.60
N LEU A 629 29.56 -13.45 28.71
CA LEU A 629 30.00 -14.73 28.15
C LEU A 629 31.03 -14.52 27.05
N VAL A 630 32.21 -15.11 27.22
CA VAL A 630 33.26 -15.20 26.20
C VAL A 630 33.56 -16.68 25.94
N ILE A 631 33.38 -17.11 24.70
CA ILE A 631 33.56 -18.48 24.27
C ILE A 631 34.84 -18.56 23.42
N PRO A 632 35.93 -19.23 23.89
CA PRO A 632 37.10 -19.48 23.08
C PRO A 632 36.74 -20.32 21.85
N LEU A 633 37.03 -19.83 20.66
CA LEU A 633 36.79 -20.53 19.39
C LEU A 633 37.98 -21.42 19.04
N PHE A 634 39.19 -20.85 19.09
CA PHE A 634 40.46 -21.59 18.93
C PHE A 634 41.59 -20.76 19.56
N GLY A 635 42.63 -21.48 20.00
CA GLY A 635 43.83 -20.87 20.61
C GLY A 635 44.96 -20.64 19.62
N ASP A 636 44.92 -21.33 18.50
CA ASP A 636 45.88 -21.20 17.40
C ASP A 636 45.18 -21.42 16.06
N ALA A 637 45.08 -20.36 15.26
CA ALA A 637 44.48 -20.44 13.94
C ALA A 637 45.26 -21.37 12.99
N HIS A 638 46.57 -21.41 13.10
CA HIS A 638 47.41 -22.31 12.30
C HIS A 638 47.28 -23.80 12.65
N TYR A 639 46.77 -24.09 13.83
CA TYR A 639 46.45 -25.48 14.18
C TYR A 639 45.20 -25.98 13.43
N ILE A 640 44.25 -25.09 13.19
CA ILE A 640 43.04 -25.39 12.43
C ILE A 640 43.31 -25.34 10.94
N TRP A 641 44.07 -24.35 10.50
CA TRP A 641 44.43 -24.15 9.10
C TRP A 641 45.91 -24.40 8.90
N ILE A 642 46.26 -25.61 8.49
CA ILE A 642 47.64 -26.10 8.44
C ILE A 642 48.52 -25.37 7.42
N TYR A 643 47.92 -24.75 6.40
CA TYR A 643 48.63 -24.05 5.35
C TYR A 643 48.67 -22.53 5.61
N ARG A 644 49.85 -21.94 5.57
CA ARG A 644 50.03 -20.52 5.71
C ARG A 644 49.84 -19.80 4.36
N ASN A 645 49.02 -18.80 4.30
CA ASN A 645 48.81 -17.99 3.07
C ASN A 645 50.04 -17.16 2.67
N THR A 646 51.07 -17.12 3.49
CA THR A 646 52.28 -16.32 3.28
C THR A 646 53.21 -16.83 2.17
N THR A 647 53.02 -18.08 1.69
CA THR A 647 53.95 -18.70 0.71
C THR A 647 53.27 -19.26 -0.54
N SER A 648 51.98 -19.45 -0.57
CA SER A 648 51.23 -19.90 -1.74
C SER A 648 49.73 -19.71 -1.56
N HIS A 649 49.03 -19.48 -2.65
CA HIS A 649 47.57 -19.48 -2.66
C HIS A 649 47.08 -20.90 -2.33
N VAL A 650 46.31 -21.02 -1.26
CA VAL A 650 45.68 -22.26 -0.84
C VAL A 650 44.18 -22.18 -1.15
N GLU A 651 43.68 -23.21 -1.83
CA GLU A 651 42.24 -23.31 -2.05
C GLU A 651 41.49 -23.45 -0.74
N TYR A 652 40.36 -22.74 -0.65
CA TYR A 652 39.43 -22.78 0.48
C TYR A 652 38.98 -24.20 0.81
N ARG A 653 38.97 -24.52 2.08
CA ARG A 653 38.37 -25.75 2.62
C ARG A 653 37.33 -25.38 3.68
N GLU A 654 36.13 -25.88 3.54
CA GLU A 654 35.16 -25.83 4.62
C GLU A 654 35.65 -26.62 5.82
N CYS A 655 35.67 -25.98 6.99
CA CYS A 655 35.98 -26.61 8.28
C CYS A 655 34.71 -27.15 8.93
#